data_14d9a680cac011c3f52227947ed42ead
#
_entry.id   14d9a680cac011c3f52227947ed42ead
#
_cell.length_a   1.000
_cell.length_b   1.000
_cell.length_c   1.000
_cell.angle_alpha   90.00
_cell.angle_beta   90.00
_cell.angle_gamma   90.00
#
_symmetry.space_group_name_H-M   'P 1'
#
loop_
_entity.id
_entity.type
_entity.pdbx_description
1 polymer ?
#
loop_
_entity_poly.entity_id
_entity_poly.type
_entity_poly.pdbx_seq_one_letter_code
_entity_poly.pdbx_strand_id
1 'polypeptide(L)'
;MKVADGFWLNKKGYDVRYASQAYQVTTTENSIKVIATPYTVMNRGMTLGGPNLEITYSSTSENIIKVHIVHYKGGLDNIPQFELNEDNGYVPQITQTEDKAELVSGDTKVVIKIGDDWDVQFYHKDKHLTGGAWRSTSIINESQFAANARMEMQEDDEFFNYPQDPHRTYIREQLKTDIGECIYGFGEKFTPFVKNGQVVETWNCDGGTCSDQSYKNIPFYISSKGYGVFVNSSDKVSFEVNSDTVSKVTFTQPGEELEYFVIGGNNLEEVLENYTTLTGKPSLPPAYTFGLWLSTSFTTSYDEDTVMSFIDGMRDRKIPLQVFHFDCFWMKEYEWCNFEWDKDMFPDPEGLLKRLHEDKGLEVCVWINSYISQQSKLFDIGKEKGYFIKNLDGSVFQADLWQPGMAIVDFTNPEACDWFKGMLKELFKMGVNNIKTDFGERIPTKCKYYNGMDPIKMHNYYTYLYNKVVFEALEEYFGKDKACLFARSATVGGQKFPVHWGGDCYAEYSAMAETLRGGLSLCSSGFGFFSHDMGGFEATAPADVYKRWCAFGLLSTHSRLHGSTSYRVPWVYDKDGDTEACDVLRHYTVLKGRLMPYLWAQANKTHQVGVPMMRSMVIAFTDDTACKYLDQQYMLGDNLCIVPVMNEEGKAEFYVPDCGTWTDIQSGEKYEGGRYYTRQCDYFQTPILARPNSIVTYGNFDAEDKMTVLYDYLQDAEAVIYGLEDGKSASAVIYDSESNKLTEIKAVRNGNVIDVTYDASDRSFKITAEGKTVDAAAGSTSVQITL
;
A
#
# COMPACT_ATOMS: atom_id res chain seq x y z
N MET A 1 10.61 -10.35 18.53
CA MET A 1 11.26 -10.50 19.89
C MET A 1 12.33 -11.56 19.83
N LYS A 2 13.62 -11.20 19.95
CA LYS A 2 14.75 -12.13 19.92
C LYS A 2 14.91 -12.85 21.26
N VAL A 3 14.67 -14.15 21.31
CA VAL A 3 14.82 -14.99 22.52
C VAL A 3 15.96 -16.00 22.45
N ALA A 4 16.51 -16.26 21.28
CA ALA A 4 17.64 -17.15 21.11
C ALA A 4 18.93 -16.56 21.71
N ASP A 5 19.73 -17.43 22.34
CA ASP A 5 21.10 -17.16 22.75
C ASP A 5 22.03 -18.14 22.02
N GLY A 6 22.43 -17.72 20.85
CA GLY A 6 23.08 -18.58 19.88
C GLY A 6 22.14 -19.68 19.34
N PHE A 7 22.71 -20.84 19.02
CA PHE A 7 21.95 -21.94 18.41
C PHE A 7 21.23 -22.85 19.43
N TRP A 8 21.80 -23.00 20.62
CA TRP A 8 21.39 -24.05 21.56
C TRP A 8 20.57 -23.56 22.74
N LEU A 9 20.76 -22.30 23.16
CA LEU A 9 20.22 -21.75 24.39
C LEU A 9 19.15 -20.68 24.11
N ASN A 10 18.34 -20.40 25.11
CA ASN A 10 17.45 -19.25 25.13
C ASN A 10 18.01 -18.22 26.12
N LYS A 11 17.74 -16.95 25.88
CA LYS A 11 18.11 -15.86 26.79
C LYS A 11 17.50 -16.09 28.17
N LYS A 12 18.23 -15.68 29.19
CA LYS A 12 17.77 -15.75 30.57
C LYS A 12 16.45 -14.97 30.74
N GLY A 13 15.50 -15.61 31.42
CA GLY A 13 14.20 -15.02 31.69
C GLY A 13 13.08 -15.46 30.73
N TYR A 14 13.40 -16.25 29.71
CA TYR A 14 12.42 -16.82 28.79
C TYR A 14 12.36 -18.34 28.93
N ASP A 15 11.17 -18.87 29.26
CA ASP A 15 10.87 -20.29 29.17
C ASP A 15 10.17 -20.55 27.85
N VAL A 16 10.87 -21.21 26.92
CA VAL A 16 10.38 -21.50 25.56
C VAL A 16 10.11 -22.99 25.46
N ARG A 17 8.86 -23.34 25.19
CA ARG A 17 8.43 -24.72 25.00
C ARG A 17 8.05 -24.94 23.53
N TYR A 18 8.83 -25.75 22.83
CA TYR A 18 8.68 -26.02 21.41
C TYR A 18 7.80 -27.24 21.18
N ALA A 19 6.93 -27.21 20.18
CA ALA A 19 6.26 -28.39 19.65
C ALA A 19 7.31 -29.42 19.23
N SER A 20 7.21 -30.66 19.72
CA SER A 20 8.14 -31.74 19.49
C SER A 20 7.46 -32.97 18.88
N GLN A 21 6.18 -33.18 19.14
CA GLN A 21 5.42 -34.33 18.65
C GLN A 21 4.02 -33.88 18.23
N ALA A 22 3.54 -34.33 17.06
CA ALA A 22 2.13 -34.29 16.71
C ALA A 22 1.46 -35.51 17.37
N TYR A 23 1.10 -35.38 18.66
CA TYR A 23 0.64 -36.49 19.48
C TYR A 23 -0.70 -37.05 19.00
N GLN A 24 -1.65 -36.20 18.71
CA GLN A 24 -2.97 -36.58 18.19
C GLN A 24 -3.30 -35.70 16.97
N VAL A 25 -3.68 -36.39 15.91
CA VAL A 25 -4.16 -35.73 14.68
C VAL A 25 -5.57 -36.23 14.40
N THR A 26 -6.48 -35.29 14.20
CA THR A 26 -7.89 -35.55 13.89
C THR A 26 -8.30 -34.75 12.67
N THR A 27 -8.90 -35.40 11.70
CA THR A 27 -9.41 -34.76 10.49
C THR A 27 -10.93 -34.59 10.55
N THR A 28 -11.43 -33.51 10.00
CA THR A 28 -12.83 -33.24 9.72
C THR A 28 -12.99 -33.03 8.20
N GLU A 29 -14.19 -32.71 7.75
CA GLU A 29 -14.42 -32.39 6.32
C GLU A 29 -13.59 -31.19 5.83
N ASN A 30 -13.35 -30.19 6.69
CA ASN A 30 -12.73 -28.92 6.32
C ASN A 30 -11.46 -28.54 7.11
N SER A 31 -11.00 -29.40 8.03
CA SER A 31 -9.82 -29.07 8.85
C SER A 31 -9.03 -30.30 9.33
N ILE A 32 -7.75 -30.07 9.62
CA ILE A 32 -6.89 -30.98 10.37
C ILE A 32 -6.60 -30.34 11.73
N LYS A 33 -6.88 -31.04 12.82
CA LYS A 33 -6.58 -30.61 14.19
C LYS A 33 -5.47 -31.44 14.79
N VAL A 34 -4.47 -30.78 15.38
CA VAL A 34 -3.29 -31.39 15.97
C VAL A 34 -3.17 -30.98 17.43
N ILE A 35 -2.96 -31.94 18.32
CA ILE A 35 -2.44 -31.69 19.68
C ILE A 35 -0.93 -31.87 19.61
N ALA A 36 -0.20 -30.73 19.70
CA ALA A 36 1.24 -30.70 19.70
C ALA A 36 1.78 -30.63 21.13
N THR A 37 2.69 -31.57 21.46
CA THR A 37 3.28 -31.65 22.80
C THR A 37 4.75 -31.22 22.78
N PRO A 38 5.27 -30.66 23.90
CA PRO A 38 6.66 -30.20 23.97
C PRO A 38 7.69 -31.30 24.23
N TYR A 39 7.26 -32.55 24.27
CA TYR A 39 8.09 -33.74 24.46
C TYR A 39 7.35 -34.96 23.88
N THR A 40 8.08 -36.04 23.63
CA THR A 40 7.47 -37.32 23.20
C THR A 40 6.67 -37.95 24.32
N VAL A 41 5.36 -38.12 24.10
CA VAL A 41 4.44 -38.80 24.99
C VAL A 41 4.49 -40.29 24.72
N MET A 42 5.15 -41.05 25.61
CA MET A 42 5.32 -42.52 25.47
C MET A 42 4.25 -43.32 26.17
N ASN A 43 3.48 -42.74 27.09
CA ASN A 43 2.42 -43.41 27.80
C ASN A 43 1.35 -42.41 28.26
N ARG A 44 0.17 -42.96 28.60
CA ARG A 44 -1.01 -42.16 28.96
C ARG A 44 -0.79 -41.21 30.16
N GLY A 45 0.07 -41.58 31.14
CA GLY A 45 0.37 -40.72 32.28
C GLY A 45 1.15 -39.47 31.92
N MET A 46 1.93 -39.49 30.83
CA MET A 46 2.67 -38.31 30.35
C MET A 46 1.77 -37.23 29.77
N THR A 47 0.49 -37.51 29.47
CA THR A 47 -0.45 -36.48 29.02
C THR A 47 -0.91 -35.54 30.14
N LEU A 48 -0.49 -35.77 31.43
CA LEU A 48 -0.73 -34.85 32.54
C LEU A 48 0.21 -33.61 32.54
N GLY A 49 1.30 -33.66 31.73
CA GLY A 49 2.21 -32.55 31.59
C GLY A 49 1.83 -31.63 30.42
N GLY A 50 2.45 -30.46 30.39
CA GLY A 50 2.20 -29.44 29.35
C GLY A 50 3.37 -28.44 29.26
N PRO A 51 3.22 -27.35 28.51
CA PRO A 51 2.03 -26.88 27.77
C PRO A 51 1.77 -27.70 26.49
N ASN A 52 0.49 -27.83 26.13
CA ASN A 52 0.10 -28.37 24.83
C ASN A 52 -0.35 -27.21 23.92
N LEU A 53 -0.12 -27.31 22.62
CA LEU A 53 -0.68 -26.42 21.62
C LEU A 53 -1.74 -27.17 20.81
N GLU A 54 -2.92 -26.60 20.70
CA GLU A 54 -3.95 -27.07 19.77
C GLU A 54 -3.80 -26.29 18.47
N ILE A 55 -3.48 -26.98 17.38
CA ILE A 55 -3.23 -26.35 16.09
C ILE A 55 -4.27 -26.83 15.09
N THR A 56 -4.94 -25.89 14.43
CA THR A 56 -5.92 -26.16 13.39
C THR A 56 -5.39 -25.68 12.04
N TYR A 57 -5.36 -26.56 11.07
CA TYR A 57 -5.09 -26.25 9.67
C TYR A 57 -6.40 -26.32 8.90
N SER A 58 -6.72 -25.26 8.16
CA SER A 58 -7.95 -25.14 7.36
C SER A 58 -7.69 -24.28 6.12
N SER A 59 -8.72 -24.08 5.31
CA SER A 59 -8.68 -23.15 4.19
C SER A 59 -10.07 -22.56 3.97
N THR A 60 -10.09 -21.29 3.56
CA THR A 60 -11.31 -20.54 3.24
C THR A 60 -11.36 -20.05 1.81
N SER A 61 -10.33 -20.37 1.01
CA SER A 61 -10.28 -20.10 -0.43
C SER A 61 -9.11 -20.84 -1.08
N GLU A 62 -9.13 -20.96 -2.41
CA GLU A 62 -8.05 -21.62 -3.16
C GLU A 62 -6.69 -20.96 -2.90
N ASN A 63 -5.64 -21.79 -2.83
CA ASN A 63 -4.24 -21.41 -2.64
C ASN A 63 -3.90 -20.73 -1.31
N ILE A 64 -4.79 -20.78 -0.32
CA ILE A 64 -4.58 -20.20 1.01
C ILE A 64 -4.75 -21.27 2.09
N ILE A 65 -3.73 -21.43 2.91
CA ILE A 65 -3.76 -22.32 4.09
C ILE A 65 -3.78 -21.46 5.34
N LYS A 66 -4.83 -21.60 6.15
CA LYS A 66 -5.01 -20.96 7.45
C LYS A 66 -4.46 -21.85 8.54
N VAL A 67 -3.64 -21.31 9.43
CA VAL A 67 -3.10 -22.00 10.62
C VAL A 67 -3.49 -21.22 11.85
N HIS A 68 -4.19 -21.87 12.79
CA HIS A 68 -4.59 -21.29 14.06
C HIS A 68 -4.01 -22.11 15.22
N ILE A 69 -3.16 -21.48 16.02
CA ILE A 69 -2.44 -22.06 17.16
C ILE A 69 -3.03 -21.52 18.44
N VAL A 70 -3.43 -22.36 19.36
CA VAL A 70 -4.05 -21.99 20.65
C VAL A 70 -3.37 -22.74 21.80
N HIS A 71 -2.96 -21.99 22.82
CA HIS A 71 -2.51 -22.54 24.09
C HIS A 71 -3.64 -22.62 25.11
N TYR A 72 -4.26 -21.49 25.45
CA TYR A 72 -5.42 -21.43 26.35
C TYR A 72 -6.66 -20.86 25.66
N LYS A 73 -7.80 -21.56 25.79
CA LYS A 73 -9.09 -21.15 25.23
C LYS A 73 -9.91 -20.25 26.15
N GLY A 74 -9.47 -20.02 27.37
CA GLY A 74 -10.21 -19.25 28.37
C GLY A 74 -9.86 -17.77 28.39
N GLY A 75 -9.14 -17.28 27.37
CA GLY A 75 -8.84 -15.86 27.21
C GLY A 75 -10.07 -15.01 26.90
N LEU A 76 -9.91 -13.70 26.91
CA LEU A 76 -10.92 -12.78 26.36
C LEU A 76 -10.98 -12.95 24.83
N ASP A 77 -12.11 -12.57 24.24
CA ASP A 77 -12.26 -12.57 22.79
C ASP A 77 -11.13 -11.78 22.14
N ASN A 78 -10.53 -12.36 21.09
CA ASN A 78 -9.42 -11.76 20.37
C ASN A 78 -9.92 -10.65 19.42
N ILE A 79 -10.31 -9.49 19.96
CA ILE A 79 -10.89 -8.36 19.24
C ILE A 79 -10.08 -7.06 19.48
N PRO A 80 -9.90 -6.19 18.45
CA PRO A 80 -10.39 -6.37 17.08
C PRO A 80 -9.58 -7.40 16.29
N GLN A 81 -10.20 -7.96 15.26
CA GLN A 81 -9.55 -8.71 14.18
C GLN A 81 -9.78 -7.99 12.86
N PHE A 82 -8.90 -8.22 11.89
CA PHE A 82 -9.09 -7.67 10.54
C PHE A 82 -10.33 -8.26 9.86
N GLU A 83 -11.02 -7.45 9.07
CA GLU A 83 -12.14 -7.90 8.24
C GLU A 83 -11.61 -8.66 7.03
N LEU A 84 -11.81 -9.97 7.00
CA LEU A 84 -11.34 -10.86 5.93
C LEU A 84 -12.52 -11.43 5.13
N ASN A 85 -12.31 -11.62 3.84
CA ASN A 85 -13.27 -12.27 2.94
C ASN A 85 -13.09 -13.80 3.00
N GLU A 86 -13.38 -14.39 4.13
CA GLU A 86 -13.32 -15.84 4.31
C GLU A 86 -14.61 -16.53 3.82
N ASP A 87 -14.49 -17.53 2.93
CA ASP A 87 -15.61 -18.41 2.59
C ASP A 87 -15.62 -19.61 3.54
N ASN A 88 -16.48 -19.56 4.55
CA ASN A 88 -16.65 -20.64 5.52
C ASN A 88 -17.30 -21.91 4.91
N GLY A 89 -17.78 -21.84 3.67
CA GLY A 89 -18.30 -22.98 2.91
C GLY A 89 -17.25 -23.66 2.05
N TYR A 90 -16.03 -23.11 1.94
CA TYR A 90 -14.95 -23.70 1.17
C TYR A 90 -14.46 -25.02 1.79
N VAL A 91 -14.38 -26.09 1.01
CA VAL A 91 -14.00 -27.43 1.46
C VAL A 91 -12.69 -27.84 0.75
N PRO A 92 -11.56 -27.85 1.48
CA PRO A 92 -10.27 -28.35 0.95
C PRO A 92 -10.30 -29.89 0.83
N GLN A 93 -9.34 -30.45 0.10
CA GLN A 93 -9.13 -31.90 0.08
C GLN A 93 -8.24 -32.31 1.26
N ILE A 94 -8.70 -33.26 2.07
CA ILE A 94 -7.96 -33.73 3.24
C ILE A 94 -7.73 -35.23 3.14
N THR A 95 -6.49 -35.65 3.40
CA THR A 95 -6.08 -37.06 3.47
C THR A 95 -5.26 -37.30 4.73
N GLN A 96 -5.35 -38.49 5.29
CA GLN A 96 -4.58 -38.91 6.46
C GLN A 96 -4.11 -40.36 6.30
N THR A 97 -2.85 -40.62 6.59
CA THR A 97 -2.23 -41.93 6.70
C THR A 97 -1.73 -42.17 8.14
N GLU A 98 -0.99 -43.23 8.40
CA GLU A 98 -0.40 -43.48 9.73
C GLU A 98 0.70 -42.44 10.07
N ASP A 99 1.42 -41.93 9.08
CA ASP A 99 2.63 -41.13 9.24
C ASP A 99 2.43 -39.63 8.92
N LYS A 100 1.35 -39.26 8.22
CA LYS A 100 1.08 -37.86 7.83
C LYS A 100 -0.37 -37.56 7.62
N ALA A 101 -0.70 -36.27 7.72
CA ALA A 101 -1.95 -35.69 7.27
C ALA A 101 -1.66 -34.57 6.25
N GLU A 102 -2.49 -34.45 5.23
CA GLU A 102 -2.36 -33.44 4.18
C GLU A 102 -3.68 -32.70 4.00
N LEU A 103 -3.59 -31.37 3.82
CA LEU A 103 -4.70 -30.52 3.41
C LEU A 103 -4.29 -29.79 2.13
N VAL A 104 -5.08 -29.92 1.07
CA VAL A 104 -4.86 -29.33 -0.24
C VAL A 104 -5.95 -28.33 -0.55
N SER A 105 -5.57 -27.10 -0.87
CA SER A 105 -6.42 -25.99 -1.28
C SER A 105 -5.94 -25.44 -2.61
N GLY A 106 -6.70 -25.71 -3.70
CA GLY A 106 -6.21 -25.42 -5.04
C GLY A 106 -4.89 -26.15 -5.32
N ASP A 107 -3.89 -25.41 -5.71
CA ASP A 107 -2.51 -25.90 -5.95
C ASP A 107 -1.61 -25.85 -4.70
N THR A 108 -2.10 -25.27 -3.59
CA THR A 108 -1.32 -25.10 -2.35
C THR A 108 -1.72 -26.16 -1.31
N LYS A 109 -0.72 -26.75 -0.63
CA LYS A 109 -0.96 -27.77 0.39
C LYS A 109 -0.07 -27.63 1.60
N VAL A 110 -0.56 -28.11 2.74
CA VAL A 110 0.23 -28.34 3.94
C VAL A 110 0.31 -29.84 4.22
N VAL A 111 1.49 -30.28 4.62
CA VAL A 111 1.78 -31.68 5.00
C VAL A 111 2.26 -31.66 6.44
N ILE A 112 1.58 -32.40 7.33
CA ILE A 112 1.89 -32.53 8.76
C ILE A 112 2.36 -33.95 9.02
N LYS A 113 3.58 -34.13 9.55
CA LYS A 113 4.07 -35.41 10.02
C LYS A 113 3.35 -35.80 11.32
N ILE A 114 2.88 -37.04 11.41
CA ILE A 114 2.23 -37.58 12.62
C ILE A 114 3.27 -38.28 13.50
N GLY A 115 3.22 -38.06 14.80
CA GLY A 115 4.11 -38.69 15.77
C GLY A 115 5.31 -37.84 16.11
N ASP A 116 6.45 -38.49 16.38
CA ASP A 116 7.70 -37.86 16.81
C ASP A 116 8.33 -36.99 15.73
N ASP A 117 9.17 -36.05 16.14
CA ASP A 117 9.84 -35.08 15.29
C ASP A 117 8.85 -34.14 14.58
N TRP A 118 8.46 -33.07 15.29
CA TRP A 118 7.59 -32.04 14.75
C TRP A 118 8.05 -31.58 13.38
N ASP A 119 7.18 -31.70 12.35
CA ASP A 119 7.48 -31.34 10.98
C ASP A 119 6.19 -30.97 10.21
N VAL A 120 6.13 -29.70 9.72
CA VAL A 120 5.02 -29.15 8.95
C VAL A 120 5.61 -28.45 7.72
N GLN A 121 5.18 -28.86 6.53
CA GLN A 121 5.74 -28.35 5.27
C GLN A 121 4.63 -27.83 4.36
N PHE A 122 4.88 -26.68 3.68
CA PHE A 122 3.98 -26.04 2.74
C PHE A 122 4.51 -26.14 1.32
N TYR A 123 3.63 -26.44 0.39
CA TYR A 123 3.96 -26.59 -1.03
C TYR A 123 2.96 -25.85 -1.91
N HIS A 124 3.38 -25.40 -3.09
CA HIS A 124 2.51 -25.00 -4.19
C HIS A 124 2.86 -25.86 -5.40
N LYS A 125 1.90 -26.67 -5.89
CA LYS A 125 2.17 -27.78 -6.81
C LYS A 125 3.25 -28.69 -6.22
N ASP A 126 4.34 -28.90 -6.96
CA ASP A 126 5.49 -29.71 -6.51
C ASP A 126 6.60 -28.88 -5.86
N LYS A 127 6.46 -27.53 -5.85
CA LYS A 127 7.48 -26.63 -5.29
C LYS A 127 7.30 -26.51 -3.79
N HIS A 128 8.31 -26.88 -3.02
CA HIS A 128 8.35 -26.59 -1.59
C HIS A 128 8.46 -25.08 -1.37
N LEU A 129 7.56 -24.51 -0.58
CA LEU A 129 7.53 -23.09 -0.24
C LEU A 129 8.35 -22.80 1.01
N THR A 130 7.88 -23.30 2.14
CA THR A 130 8.45 -23.09 3.47
C THR A 130 7.95 -24.18 4.40
N GLY A 131 8.38 -24.15 5.67
CA GLY A 131 7.91 -25.09 6.68
C GLY A 131 8.52 -24.83 8.04
N GLY A 132 7.95 -25.47 9.04
CA GLY A 132 8.40 -25.48 10.43
C GLY A 132 8.73 -26.90 10.88
N ALA A 133 9.98 -27.09 11.33
CA ALA A 133 10.43 -28.35 11.90
C ALA A 133 11.00 -28.09 13.30
N TRP A 134 12.07 -28.78 13.68
CA TRP A 134 12.69 -28.62 14.99
C TRP A 134 12.82 -27.14 15.42
N ARG A 135 12.31 -26.84 16.62
CA ARG A 135 12.26 -25.49 17.20
C ARG A 135 11.53 -24.45 16.34
N SER A 136 10.41 -24.79 15.72
CA SER A 136 9.59 -23.83 14.98
C SER A 136 8.47 -23.26 15.84
N THR A 137 7.39 -24.01 16.00
CA THR A 137 6.21 -23.59 16.74
C THR A 137 6.45 -23.66 18.25
N SER A 138 6.16 -22.60 18.99
CA SER A 138 6.44 -22.57 20.43
C SER A 138 5.54 -21.62 21.19
N ILE A 139 5.40 -21.90 22.49
CA ILE A 139 4.92 -20.95 23.49
C ILE A 139 6.10 -20.43 24.30
N ILE A 140 6.07 -19.14 24.60
CA ILE A 140 7.10 -18.44 25.37
C ILE A 140 6.45 -17.85 26.63
N ASN A 141 7.01 -18.16 27.80
CA ASN A 141 6.69 -17.47 29.05
C ASN A 141 7.85 -16.58 29.45
N GLU A 142 7.58 -15.29 29.61
CA GLU A 142 8.54 -14.30 30.04
C GLU A 142 8.51 -14.19 31.57
N SER A 143 9.66 -14.28 32.21
CA SER A 143 9.77 -14.07 33.64
C SER A 143 9.55 -12.60 34.01
N GLN A 144 9.17 -12.32 35.27
CA GLN A 144 9.02 -10.94 35.76
C GLN A 144 10.31 -10.12 35.58
N PHE A 145 11.47 -10.76 35.75
CA PHE A 145 12.76 -10.10 35.54
C PHE A 145 12.97 -9.66 34.06
N ALA A 146 12.69 -10.52 33.09
CA ALA A 146 12.82 -10.19 31.68
C ALA A 146 11.77 -9.17 31.24
N ALA A 147 10.53 -9.29 31.73
CA ALA A 147 9.46 -8.33 31.51
C ALA A 147 9.85 -6.94 32.02
N ASN A 148 10.35 -6.82 33.25
CA ASN A 148 10.80 -5.54 33.79
C ASN A 148 11.94 -4.93 32.96
N ALA A 149 12.94 -5.73 32.58
CA ALA A 149 14.04 -5.25 31.75
C ALA A 149 13.56 -4.76 30.36
N ARG A 150 12.60 -5.46 29.75
CA ARG A 150 11.97 -5.03 28.48
C ARG A 150 11.19 -3.73 28.68
N MET A 151 10.42 -3.62 29.75
CA MET A 151 9.63 -2.44 30.07
C MET A 151 10.49 -1.21 30.36
N GLU A 152 11.64 -1.38 31.00
CA GLU A 152 12.62 -0.29 31.25
C GLU A 152 13.27 0.22 29.94
N MET A 153 13.29 -0.58 28.88
CA MET A 153 13.83 -0.21 27.57
C MET A 153 12.77 0.40 26.63
N GLN A 154 11.49 0.32 26.99
CA GLN A 154 10.43 0.97 26.23
C GLN A 154 10.34 2.43 26.68
N GLU A 155 10.55 3.35 25.76
CA GLU A 155 10.29 4.76 26.00
C GLU A 155 8.80 4.95 26.25
N ASP A 156 8.45 5.53 27.40
CA ASP A 156 7.11 6.05 27.64
C ASP A 156 6.90 7.27 26.73
N ASP A 157 5.95 7.19 25.81
CA ASP A 157 5.47 8.39 25.13
C ASP A 157 4.67 9.21 26.16
N GLU A 158 5.20 10.36 26.57
CA GLU A 158 4.56 11.24 27.56
C GLU A 158 3.12 11.63 27.15
N PHE A 159 2.85 11.70 25.83
CA PHE A 159 1.56 12.14 25.32
C PHE A 159 0.54 11.01 25.22
N PHE A 160 0.93 9.82 24.78
CA PHE A 160 0.01 8.72 24.52
C PHE A 160 0.09 7.59 25.53
N ASN A 161 1.03 7.63 26.45
CA ASN A 161 1.19 6.63 27.51
C ASN A 161 1.12 5.22 26.94
N TYR A 162 1.92 4.91 25.90
CA TYR A 162 1.98 3.54 25.39
C TYR A 162 2.20 2.59 26.55
N PRO A 163 1.28 1.63 26.82
CA PRO A 163 1.50 0.76 27.95
C PRO A 163 2.74 -0.05 27.68
N GLN A 164 3.46 -0.24 28.71
CA GLN A 164 4.33 -1.38 28.82
C GLN A 164 3.46 -2.59 28.51
N ASP A 165 3.76 -3.32 27.43
CA ASP A 165 3.01 -4.50 27.05
C ASP A 165 2.84 -5.42 28.27
N PRO A 166 1.61 -5.63 28.77
CA PRO A 166 1.37 -6.41 29.98
C PRO A 166 1.51 -7.91 29.74
N HIS A 167 1.57 -8.32 28.47
CA HIS A 167 1.67 -9.71 28.10
C HIS A 167 3.01 -10.30 28.50
N ARG A 168 2.96 -11.47 29.06
CA ARG A 168 4.12 -12.26 29.45
C ARG A 168 4.13 -13.64 28.80
N THR A 169 3.12 -13.93 28.01
CA THR A 169 2.99 -15.14 27.20
C THR A 169 2.94 -14.74 25.74
N TYR A 170 3.63 -15.49 24.92
CA TYR A 170 3.70 -15.25 23.47
C TYR A 170 3.59 -16.57 22.74
N ILE A 171 2.91 -16.57 21.60
CA ILE A 171 2.98 -17.65 20.62
C ILE A 171 3.93 -17.24 19.50
N ARG A 172 4.77 -18.18 19.11
CA ARG A 172 5.82 -17.98 18.12
C ARG A 172 5.78 -19.04 17.05
N GLU A 173 5.95 -18.63 15.79
CA GLU A 173 6.21 -19.51 14.66
C GLU A 173 7.52 -19.11 13.97
N GLN A 174 8.24 -20.11 13.43
CA GLN A 174 9.49 -19.91 12.72
C GLN A 174 9.47 -20.72 11.42
N LEU A 175 9.26 -20.02 10.32
CA LEU A 175 9.22 -20.61 8.99
C LEU A 175 10.59 -20.54 8.31
N LYS A 176 11.02 -21.66 7.76
CA LYS A 176 12.33 -21.82 7.12
C LYS A 176 12.43 -21.00 5.83
N THR A 177 13.59 -20.38 5.63
CA THR A 177 13.97 -19.76 4.36
C THR A 177 15.08 -20.56 3.69
N ASP A 178 15.09 -20.57 2.36
CA ASP A 178 16.10 -21.23 1.55
C ASP A 178 17.32 -20.31 1.28
N ILE A 179 18.39 -20.90 0.72
CA ILE A 179 19.59 -20.16 0.33
C ILE A 179 19.23 -19.16 -0.79
N GLY A 180 19.57 -17.88 -0.58
CA GLY A 180 19.31 -16.83 -1.57
C GLY A 180 17.85 -16.39 -1.67
N GLU A 181 17.00 -16.83 -0.74
CA GLU A 181 15.63 -16.36 -0.62
C GLU A 181 15.59 -14.95 0.00
N CYS A 182 14.84 -14.04 -0.61
CA CYS A 182 14.65 -12.67 -0.17
C CYS A 182 13.21 -12.44 0.30
N ILE A 183 13.06 -11.68 1.37
CA ILE A 183 11.77 -11.36 2.00
C ILE A 183 11.48 -9.86 1.84
N TYR A 184 10.23 -9.51 1.52
CA TYR A 184 9.76 -8.14 1.26
C TYR A 184 8.40 -7.89 1.93
N GLY A 185 7.95 -6.62 1.96
CA GLY A 185 6.62 -6.25 2.44
C GLY A 185 6.63 -5.65 3.84
N PHE A 186 5.71 -6.08 4.70
CA PHE A 186 5.42 -5.54 6.03
C PHE A 186 4.78 -4.14 6.03
N GLY A 187 4.13 -3.74 4.94
CA GLY A 187 3.60 -2.41 4.73
C GLY A 187 4.65 -1.43 4.22
N GLU A 188 4.47 -0.14 4.53
CA GLU A 188 5.40 0.91 4.14
C GLU A 188 6.64 0.86 5.01
N LYS A 189 7.78 0.46 4.45
CA LYS A 189 9.04 0.36 5.18
C LYS A 189 10.15 1.09 4.43
N PHE A 190 10.72 2.11 5.07
CA PHE A 190 11.77 2.98 4.52
C PHE A 190 13.17 2.38 4.64
N THR A 191 13.36 1.40 5.53
CA THR A 191 14.58 0.59 5.67
C THR A 191 14.88 -0.19 4.39
N PRO A 192 16.08 -0.78 4.20
CA PRO A 192 16.43 -1.52 2.99
C PRO A 192 15.31 -2.43 2.48
N PHE A 193 15.10 -2.47 1.16
CA PHE A 193 13.95 -3.11 0.54
C PHE A 193 13.86 -4.62 0.84
N VAL A 194 14.97 -5.34 0.73
CA VAL A 194 15.10 -6.73 1.19
C VAL A 194 15.20 -6.73 2.71
N LYS A 195 14.31 -7.45 3.37
CA LYS A 195 14.18 -7.43 4.85
C LYS A 195 15.06 -8.45 5.59
N ASN A 196 15.76 -9.32 4.86
CA ASN A 196 16.66 -10.31 5.47
C ASN A 196 17.71 -9.63 6.37
N GLY A 197 17.85 -10.12 7.59
CA GLY A 197 18.74 -9.55 8.62
C GLY A 197 18.09 -8.47 9.49
N GLN A 198 16.86 -8.05 9.20
CA GLN A 198 16.15 -7.00 9.94
C GLN A 198 15.21 -7.58 11.00
N VAL A 199 14.87 -6.74 11.97
CA VAL A 199 13.73 -6.91 12.87
C VAL A 199 12.67 -5.91 12.43
N VAL A 200 11.46 -6.37 12.24
CA VAL A 200 10.32 -5.55 11.83
C VAL A 200 9.21 -5.71 12.85
N GLU A 201 8.78 -4.62 13.46
CA GLU A 201 7.63 -4.59 14.35
C GLU A 201 6.44 -3.94 13.64
N THR A 202 5.25 -4.54 13.78
CA THR A 202 4.02 -3.97 13.23
C THR A 202 3.38 -3.04 14.26
N TRP A 203 3.82 -1.78 14.24
CA TRP A 203 3.34 -0.75 15.14
C TRP A 203 3.31 0.59 14.42
N ASN A 204 2.11 1.16 14.26
CA ASN A 204 1.94 2.41 13.53
C ASN A 204 2.51 3.59 14.32
N CYS A 205 3.44 4.31 13.70
CA CYS A 205 4.11 5.47 14.29
C CYS A 205 4.26 6.59 13.27
N ASP A 206 4.36 7.81 13.77
CA ASP A 206 4.70 9.01 13.01
C ASP A 206 6.21 9.27 13.12
N GLY A 207 6.98 8.79 12.18
CA GLY A 207 8.44 8.82 12.20
C GLY A 207 9.10 9.47 10.97
N GLY A 208 8.32 10.02 10.03
CA GLY A 208 8.85 10.45 8.73
C GLY A 208 9.34 9.27 7.89
N THR A 209 10.13 9.55 6.83
CA THR A 209 10.64 8.51 5.91
C THR A 209 12.05 8.02 6.24
N CYS A 210 12.69 8.59 7.27
CA CYS A 210 14.13 8.41 7.55
C CYS A 210 14.45 7.35 8.61
N SER A 211 13.46 6.57 9.07
CA SER A 211 13.64 5.58 10.16
C SER A 211 12.92 4.26 9.86
N ASP A 212 12.98 3.32 10.82
CA ASP A 212 12.24 2.06 10.77
C ASP A 212 10.77 2.20 11.19
N GLN A 213 10.39 3.34 11.75
CA GLN A 213 9.00 3.68 12.04
C GLN A 213 8.23 3.94 10.75
N SER A 214 6.95 3.65 10.75
CA SER A 214 6.09 3.95 9.61
C SER A 214 4.63 4.13 10.00
N TYR A 215 3.91 4.85 9.15
CA TYR A 215 2.48 5.13 9.30
C TYR A 215 1.58 3.95 8.91
N LYS A 216 2.13 2.95 8.20
CA LYS A 216 1.38 1.86 7.58
C LYS A 216 2.09 0.53 7.80
N ASN A 217 1.72 -0.15 8.86
CA ASN A 217 2.26 -1.47 9.19
C ASN A 217 1.27 -2.57 8.83
N ILE A 218 1.72 -3.51 8.02
CA ILE A 218 0.93 -4.63 7.53
C ILE A 218 1.66 -5.93 7.92
N PRO A 219 1.10 -6.80 8.75
CA PRO A 219 1.74 -8.05 9.16
C PRO A 219 1.72 -9.11 8.04
N PHE A 220 2.19 -8.73 6.85
CA PHE A 220 2.24 -9.56 5.66
C PHE A 220 3.57 -9.39 4.94
N TYR A 221 4.21 -10.51 4.62
CA TYR A 221 5.41 -10.52 3.80
C TYR A 221 5.27 -11.46 2.60
N ILE A 222 6.02 -11.18 1.57
CA ILE A 222 6.19 -12.03 0.39
C ILE A 222 7.63 -12.52 0.27
N SER A 223 7.78 -13.70 -0.29
CA SER A 223 9.07 -14.33 -0.54
C SER A 223 9.39 -14.42 -2.03
N SER A 224 10.64 -14.16 -2.40
CA SER A 224 11.14 -14.40 -3.78
C SER A 224 10.94 -15.84 -4.30
N LYS A 225 10.47 -16.75 -3.45
CA LYS A 225 10.08 -18.12 -3.84
C LYS A 225 8.66 -18.22 -4.38
N GLY A 226 7.85 -17.15 -4.37
CA GLY A 226 6.47 -17.16 -4.86
C GLY A 226 5.47 -17.64 -3.81
N TYR A 227 5.60 -17.15 -2.57
CA TYR A 227 4.59 -17.29 -1.53
C TYR A 227 4.52 -16.05 -0.65
N GLY A 228 3.43 -15.91 0.10
CA GLY A 228 3.26 -14.91 1.14
C GLY A 228 2.86 -15.52 2.47
N VAL A 229 3.13 -14.80 3.55
CA VAL A 229 2.64 -15.14 4.90
C VAL A 229 2.00 -13.90 5.52
N PHE A 230 0.76 -14.06 5.93
CA PHE A 230 -0.03 -13.03 6.59
C PHE A 230 -0.35 -13.47 8.02
N VAL A 231 -0.02 -12.63 9.00
CA VAL A 231 -0.38 -12.84 10.42
C VAL A 231 -1.64 -12.03 10.73
N ASN A 232 -2.74 -12.70 11.08
CA ASN A 232 -4.02 -12.03 11.35
C ASN A 232 -4.05 -11.46 12.77
N SER A 233 -3.31 -10.39 12.98
CA SER A 233 -3.25 -9.71 14.27
C SER A 233 -3.04 -8.22 14.11
N SER A 234 -3.86 -7.43 14.77
CA SER A 234 -3.68 -5.98 14.93
C SER A 234 -2.77 -5.62 16.11
N ASP A 235 -2.29 -6.59 16.85
CA ASP A 235 -1.34 -6.42 17.94
C ASP A 235 0.06 -6.07 17.42
N LYS A 236 0.98 -5.75 18.32
CA LYS A 236 2.40 -5.56 18.01
C LYS A 236 3.06 -6.90 17.72
N VAL A 237 3.05 -7.33 16.45
CA VAL A 237 3.75 -8.54 16.02
C VAL A 237 5.21 -8.20 15.72
N SER A 238 6.14 -8.98 16.29
CA SER A 238 7.58 -8.86 16.02
C SER A 238 8.02 -9.91 15.01
N PHE A 239 8.63 -9.46 13.91
CA PHE A 239 9.22 -10.31 12.87
C PHE A 239 10.74 -10.21 12.92
N GLU A 240 11.41 -11.31 13.19
CA GLU A 240 12.86 -11.48 13.07
C GLU A 240 13.13 -12.16 11.72
N VAL A 241 13.39 -11.32 10.69
CA VAL A 241 13.63 -11.82 9.33
C VAL A 241 15.08 -12.24 9.19
N ASN A 242 15.37 -13.55 9.30
CA ASN A 242 16.74 -14.09 9.25
C ASN A 242 17.71 -13.41 10.25
N SER A 243 17.21 -12.98 11.40
CA SER A 243 17.98 -12.14 12.35
C SER A 243 18.06 -12.70 13.77
N ASP A 244 17.14 -13.56 14.22
CA ASP A 244 17.24 -14.36 15.46
C ASP A 244 17.79 -15.75 15.10
N THR A 245 17.16 -16.43 14.15
CA THR A 245 17.69 -17.63 13.48
C THR A 245 17.88 -17.28 12.02
N VAL A 246 19.11 -17.30 11.53
CA VAL A 246 19.49 -16.77 10.19
C VAL A 246 18.89 -17.53 9.00
N SER A 247 18.31 -18.69 9.22
CA SER A 247 17.63 -19.50 8.20
C SER A 247 16.10 -19.52 8.33
N LYS A 248 15.53 -18.59 9.11
CA LYS A 248 14.10 -18.57 9.38
C LYS A 248 13.55 -17.15 9.40
N VAL A 249 12.31 -16.96 8.96
CA VAL A 249 11.49 -15.85 9.36
C VAL A 249 10.75 -16.27 10.62
N THR A 250 10.99 -15.54 11.70
CA THR A 250 10.36 -15.78 13.00
C THR A 250 9.33 -14.69 13.23
N PHE A 251 8.10 -15.05 13.60
CA PHE A 251 7.11 -14.07 14.06
C PHE A 251 6.55 -14.48 15.41
N THR A 252 6.39 -13.46 16.26
CA THR A 252 6.00 -13.61 17.66
C THR A 252 4.84 -12.66 17.95
N GLN A 253 3.74 -13.22 18.45
CA GLN A 253 2.54 -12.48 18.84
C GLN A 253 2.34 -12.58 20.35
N PRO A 254 2.03 -11.45 21.04
CA PRO A 254 1.59 -11.48 22.43
C PRO A 254 0.29 -12.27 22.62
N GLY A 255 0.14 -12.94 23.77
CA GLY A 255 -1.07 -13.66 24.12
C GLY A 255 -0.97 -15.18 23.97
N GLU A 256 -2.13 -15.82 23.89
CA GLU A 256 -2.29 -17.29 23.99
C GLU A 256 -2.69 -17.94 22.66
N GLU A 257 -2.80 -17.15 21.59
CA GLU A 257 -3.16 -17.60 20.24
C GLU A 257 -2.34 -16.89 19.17
N LEU A 258 -2.20 -17.56 18.03
CA LEU A 258 -1.60 -17.03 16.82
C LEU A 258 -2.35 -17.58 15.60
N GLU A 259 -2.86 -16.69 14.77
CA GLU A 259 -3.47 -17.05 13.50
C GLU A 259 -2.65 -16.47 12.34
N TYR A 260 -2.31 -17.31 11.38
CA TYR A 260 -1.62 -16.86 10.18
C TYR A 260 -2.05 -17.65 8.95
N PHE A 261 -1.78 -17.09 7.78
CA PHE A 261 -2.09 -17.68 6.49
C PHE A 261 -0.82 -17.83 5.66
N VAL A 262 -0.67 -18.99 5.02
CA VAL A 262 0.34 -19.23 3.98
C VAL A 262 -0.37 -19.19 2.63
N ILE A 263 0.06 -18.29 1.76
CA ILE A 263 -0.57 -17.95 0.49
C ILE A 263 0.38 -18.35 -0.63
N GLY A 264 -0.04 -19.31 -1.45
CA GLY A 264 0.72 -19.77 -2.61
C GLY A 264 0.34 -19.05 -3.90
N GLY A 265 1.22 -19.13 -4.90
CA GLY A 265 0.98 -18.64 -6.25
C GLY A 265 2.06 -19.11 -7.20
N ASN A 266 1.81 -19.05 -8.52
CA ASN A 266 2.80 -19.40 -9.54
C ASN A 266 3.90 -18.33 -9.65
N ASN A 267 3.58 -17.10 -9.27
CA ASN A 267 4.47 -15.95 -9.21
C ASN A 267 3.97 -14.98 -8.11
N LEU A 268 4.68 -13.88 -7.88
CA LEU A 268 4.33 -12.93 -6.82
C LEU A 268 3.08 -12.08 -7.14
N GLU A 269 2.72 -11.88 -8.41
CA GLU A 269 1.48 -11.22 -8.77
C GLU A 269 0.27 -12.05 -8.32
N GLU A 270 0.28 -13.36 -8.57
CA GLU A 270 -0.77 -14.28 -8.12
C GLU A 270 -0.85 -14.39 -6.59
N VAL A 271 0.29 -14.37 -5.89
CA VAL A 271 0.31 -14.30 -4.42
C VAL A 271 -0.39 -13.04 -3.92
N LEU A 272 -0.16 -11.88 -4.54
CA LEU A 272 -0.82 -10.62 -4.19
C LEU A 272 -2.31 -10.62 -4.54
N GLU A 273 -2.69 -11.22 -5.67
CA GLU A 273 -4.09 -11.42 -6.04
C GLU A 273 -4.84 -12.26 -5.01
N ASN A 274 -4.25 -13.39 -4.57
CA ASN A 274 -4.82 -14.25 -3.53
C ASN A 274 -4.88 -13.51 -2.18
N TYR A 275 -3.84 -12.75 -1.80
CA TYR A 275 -3.82 -11.96 -0.59
C TYR A 275 -4.91 -10.87 -0.60
N THR A 276 -5.06 -10.13 -1.70
CA THR A 276 -6.07 -9.07 -1.80
C THR A 276 -7.48 -9.63 -1.98
N THR A 277 -7.63 -10.83 -2.51
CA THR A 277 -8.93 -11.55 -2.49
C THR A 277 -9.36 -11.83 -1.05
N LEU A 278 -8.43 -12.22 -0.16
CA LEU A 278 -8.70 -12.44 1.25
C LEU A 278 -8.94 -11.13 2.02
N THR A 279 -8.12 -10.09 1.80
CA THR A 279 -8.10 -8.87 2.63
C THR A 279 -8.87 -7.69 2.03
N GLY A 280 -9.34 -7.81 0.81
CA GLY A 280 -10.04 -6.80 0.03
C GLY A 280 -9.18 -6.21 -1.09
N LYS A 281 -9.74 -6.12 -2.29
CA LYS A 281 -9.10 -5.49 -3.44
C LYS A 281 -9.17 -3.96 -3.33
N PRO A 282 -8.19 -3.22 -3.91
CA PRO A 282 -8.25 -1.76 -3.96
C PRO A 282 -9.52 -1.27 -4.70
N SER A 283 -10.25 -0.31 -4.14
CA SER A 283 -11.29 0.39 -4.87
C SER A 283 -10.68 1.23 -6.00
N LEU A 284 -11.45 1.48 -7.05
CA LEU A 284 -10.98 2.30 -8.18
C LEU A 284 -11.22 3.78 -7.86
N PRO A 285 -10.16 4.61 -7.69
CA PRO A 285 -10.36 6.05 -7.55
C PRO A 285 -10.77 6.66 -8.90
N PRO A 286 -11.55 7.75 -8.94
CA PRO A 286 -11.99 8.39 -10.19
C PRO A 286 -10.83 8.80 -11.10
N ALA A 287 -11.03 8.76 -12.42
CA ALA A 287 -9.99 9.00 -13.42
C ALA A 287 -9.29 10.38 -13.27
N TYR A 288 -10.01 11.42 -12.83
CA TYR A 288 -9.44 12.74 -12.61
C TYR A 288 -8.34 12.75 -11.53
N THR A 289 -8.38 11.82 -10.58
CA THR A 289 -7.41 11.77 -9.47
C THR A 289 -5.98 11.48 -9.92
N PHE A 290 -5.82 10.90 -11.12
CA PHE A 290 -4.52 10.64 -11.75
C PHE A 290 -3.84 11.91 -12.31
N GLY A 291 -4.59 13.02 -12.45
CA GLY A 291 -4.02 14.32 -12.80
C GLY A 291 -3.15 14.92 -11.70
N LEU A 292 -2.58 16.08 -11.96
CA LEU A 292 -1.76 16.80 -10.97
C LEU A 292 -2.63 17.41 -9.87
N TRP A 293 -2.21 17.24 -8.63
CA TRP A 293 -2.74 17.87 -7.43
C TRP A 293 -1.80 18.98 -6.96
N LEU A 294 -2.35 20.13 -6.60
CA LEU A 294 -1.62 21.22 -5.96
C LEU A 294 -2.20 21.52 -4.58
N SER A 295 -1.35 21.54 -3.58
CA SER A 295 -1.70 21.86 -2.21
C SER A 295 -1.31 23.28 -1.82
N THR A 296 -2.01 23.85 -0.84
CA THR A 296 -1.62 25.09 -0.14
C THR A 296 -0.34 24.93 0.69
N SER A 297 0.15 23.70 0.89
CA SER A 297 1.16 23.30 1.88
C SER A 297 0.67 23.39 3.33
N PHE A 298 1.42 22.82 4.29
CA PHE A 298 0.94 22.59 5.65
C PHE A 298 0.95 23.87 6.50
N THR A 299 2.10 24.43 6.81
CA THR A 299 2.24 25.57 7.74
C THR A 299 2.42 26.89 7.01
N THR A 300 1.64 27.11 5.97
CA THR A 300 1.62 28.36 5.21
C THR A 300 0.36 29.17 5.51
N SER A 301 0.45 30.47 5.41
CA SER A 301 -0.71 31.36 5.51
C SER A 301 -1.27 31.61 4.11
N TYR A 302 -2.55 31.36 3.90
CA TYR A 302 -3.20 31.53 2.61
C TYR A 302 -4.68 31.94 2.78
N ASP A 303 -5.15 32.66 1.80
CA ASP A 303 -6.52 33.11 1.64
C ASP A 303 -7.03 32.81 0.23
N GLU A 304 -8.24 33.23 -0.10
CA GLU A 304 -8.82 33.03 -1.42
C GLU A 304 -7.96 33.63 -2.54
N ASP A 305 -7.43 34.86 -2.36
CA ASP A 305 -6.59 35.53 -3.37
C ASP A 305 -5.29 34.75 -3.63
N THR A 306 -4.67 34.24 -2.59
CA THR A 306 -3.47 33.39 -2.69
C THR A 306 -3.77 32.12 -3.46
N VAL A 307 -4.84 31.41 -3.12
CA VAL A 307 -5.28 30.19 -3.80
C VAL A 307 -5.53 30.45 -5.29
N MET A 308 -6.29 31.51 -5.61
CA MET A 308 -6.57 31.88 -7.00
C MET A 308 -5.30 32.23 -7.76
N SER A 309 -4.34 32.91 -7.12
CA SER A 309 -3.06 33.26 -7.75
C SER A 309 -2.24 32.01 -8.15
N PHE A 310 -2.31 30.95 -7.35
CA PHE A 310 -1.63 29.68 -7.70
C PHE A 310 -2.29 28.98 -8.88
N ILE A 311 -3.62 28.92 -8.90
CA ILE A 311 -4.40 28.31 -9.96
C ILE A 311 -4.19 29.06 -11.29
N ASP A 312 -4.30 30.39 -11.26
CA ASP A 312 -4.08 31.22 -12.45
C ASP A 312 -2.61 31.15 -12.89
N GLY A 313 -1.66 31.14 -11.95
CA GLY A 313 -0.25 30.98 -12.26
C GLY A 313 0.08 29.64 -12.96
N MET A 314 -0.57 28.54 -12.61
CA MET A 314 -0.47 27.26 -13.33
C MET A 314 -1.04 27.37 -14.74
N ARG A 315 -2.22 27.97 -14.89
CA ARG A 315 -2.88 28.16 -16.18
C ARG A 315 -2.08 29.06 -17.12
N ASP A 316 -1.58 30.19 -16.63
CA ASP A 316 -0.77 31.12 -17.42
C ASP A 316 0.50 30.46 -17.96
N ARG A 317 1.02 29.46 -17.25
CA ARG A 317 2.18 28.66 -17.66
C ARG A 317 1.81 27.37 -18.39
N LYS A 318 0.52 27.19 -18.71
CA LYS A 318 0.00 26.00 -19.40
C LYS A 318 0.40 24.68 -18.71
N ILE A 319 0.34 24.66 -17.39
CA ILE A 319 0.57 23.48 -16.58
C ILE A 319 -0.80 22.90 -16.21
N PRO A 320 -1.21 21.77 -16.75
CA PRO A 320 -2.47 21.12 -16.40
C PRO A 320 -2.57 20.83 -14.91
N LEU A 321 -3.66 21.26 -14.28
CA LEU A 321 -3.96 21.08 -12.87
C LEU A 321 -5.35 20.46 -12.75
N GLN A 322 -5.51 19.42 -11.95
CA GLN A 322 -6.77 18.71 -11.83
C GLN A 322 -7.44 18.86 -10.47
N VAL A 323 -6.67 18.78 -9.38
CA VAL A 323 -7.23 18.86 -8.02
C VAL A 323 -6.52 19.96 -7.25
N PHE A 324 -7.28 20.78 -6.55
CA PHE A 324 -6.74 21.72 -5.58
C PHE A 324 -6.98 21.22 -4.16
N HIS A 325 -5.93 21.12 -3.36
CA HIS A 325 -5.96 20.59 -2.02
C HIS A 325 -5.72 21.69 -0.98
N PHE A 326 -6.71 21.96 -0.15
CA PHE A 326 -6.61 22.82 1.01
C PHE A 326 -6.12 22.00 2.21
N ASP A 327 -4.97 22.39 2.76
CA ASP A 327 -4.45 21.80 3.99
C ASP A 327 -5.10 22.43 5.23
N CYS A 328 -4.69 22.12 6.45
CA CYS A 328 -5.42 22.31 7.69
C CYS A 328 -5.97 23.72 7.92
N PHE A 329 -5.34 24.78 7.38
CA PHE A 329 -5.77 26.19 7.56
C PHE A 329 -6.91 26.63 6.64
N TRP A 330 -7.64 25.70 5.99
CA TRP A 330 -8.98 26.01 5.52
C TRP A 330 -9.96 26.21 6.69
N MET A 331 -9.62 25.60 7.86
CA MET A 331 -10.29 25.83 9.15
C MET A 331 -9.51 26.86 9.97
N LYS A 332 -10.17 27.46 10.93
CA LYS A 332 -9.56 28.43 11.82
C LYS A 332 -8.56 27.76 12.78
N GLU A 333 -7.44 28.45 13.01
CA GLU A 333 -6.45 28.02 13.99
C GLU A 333 -7.05 27.79 15.38
N TYR A 334 -6.56 26.80 16.12
CA TYR A 334 -7.06 26.30 17.41
C TYR A 334 -8.45 25.66 17.40
N GLU A 335 -9.17 25.68 16.26
CA GLU A 335 -10.50 25.06 16.12
C GLU A 335 -10.51 23.85 15.19
N TRP A 336 -9.36 23.22 14.94
CA TRP A 336 -9.29 22.05 14.04
C TRP A 336 -10.04 20.86 14.62
N CYS A 337 -10.51 20.16 13.97
CA CYS A 337 -11.53 19.75 13.05
C CYS A 337 -12.90 20.23 13.51
N ASN A 338 -13.21 21.47 13.29
CA ASN A 338 -14.58 22.01 13.47
C ASN A 338 -15.46 21.83 12.23
N PHE A 339 -14.87 21.44 11.11
CA PHE A 339 -15.50 21.26 9.79
C PHE A 339 -16.16 22.53 9.24
N GLU A 340 -15.66 23.68 9.62
CA GLU A 340 -16.10 24.99 9.15
C GLU A 340 -14.96 25.77 8.49
N TRP A 341 -15.24 26.38 7.35
CA TRP A 341 -14.31 27.27 6.69
C TRP A 341 -14.03 28.52 7.54
N ASP A 342 -12.76 28.89 7.64
CA ASP A 342 -12.39 30.15 8.27
C ASP A 342 -12.95 31.34 7.46
N LYS A 343 -13.94 32.01 8.03
CA LYS A 343 -14.64 33.12 7.36
C LYS A 343 -13.79 34.40 7.22
N ASP A 344 -12.71 34.51 7.99
CA ASP A 344 -11.77 35.64 7.88
C ASP A 344 -10.89 35.47 6.64
N MET A 345 -10.54 34.23 6.27
CA MET A 345 -9.71 33.90 5.11
C MET A 345 -10.57 33.55 3.88
N PHE A 346 -11.73 32.97 4.07
CA PHE A 346 -12.67 32.49 3.03
C PHE A 346 -14.09 33.01 3.33
N PRO A 347 -14.38 34.30 3.04
CA PRO A 347 -15.69 34.90 3.38
C PRO A 347 -16.90 34.23 2.71
N ASP A 348 -16.66 33.70 1.47
CA ASP A 348 -17.70 33.04 0.66
C ASP A 348 -17.15 31.68 0.14
N PRO A 349 -17.05 30.67 1.01
CA PRO A 349 -16.45 29.38 0.60
C PRO A 349 -17.29 28.63 -0.44
N GLU A 350 -18.64 28.72 -0.39
CA GLU A 350 -19.50 28.07 -1.41
C GLU A 350 -19.29 28.71 -2.79
N GLY A 351 -19.19 30.05 -2.84
CA GLY A 351 -18.87 30.75 -4.07
C GLY A 351 -17.48 30.45 -4.59
N LEU A 352 -16.49 30.32 -3.69
CA LEU A 352 -15.12 29.89 -4.06
C LEU A 352 -15.16 28.49 -4.68
N LEU A 353 -15.74 27.51 -4.01
CA LEU A 353 -15.81 26.12 -4.48
C LEU A 353 -16.52 26.04 -5.83
N LYS A 354 -17.59 26.78 -6.01
CA LYS A 354 -18.30 26.87 -7.29
C LYS A 354 -17.38 27.43 -8.39
N ARG A 355 -16.62 28.51 -8.14
CA ARG A 355 -15.66 29.05 -9.12
C ARG A 355 -14.55 28.04 -9.45
N LEU A 356 -14.06 27.26 -8.46
CA LEU A 356 -13.06 26.24 -8.70
C LEU A 356 -13.58 25.14 -9.64
N HIS A 357 -14.81 24.68 -9.45
CA HIS A 357 -15.41 23.68 -10.33
C HIS A 357 -15.82 24.25 -11.69
N GLU A 358 -16.65 25.27 -11.72
CA GLU A 358 -17.30 25.74 -12.96
C GLU A 358 -16.35 26.59 -13.83
N ASP A 359 -15.58 27.52 -13.23
CA ASP A 359 -14.73 28.43 -14.00
C ASP A 359 -13.32 27.88 -14.23
N LYS A 360 -12.81 27.07 -13.28
CA LYS A 360 -11.46 26.53 -13.34
C LYS A 360 -11.43 25.05 -13.73
N GLY A 361 -12.52 24.30 -13.64
CA GLY A 361 -12.61 22.88 -13.97
C GLY A 361 -11.78 22.01 -13.03
N LEU A 362 -11.67 22.40 -11.75
CA LEU A 362 -10.90 21.72 -10.74
C LEU A 362 -11.79 20.93 -9.79
N GLU A 363 -11.25 19.82 -9.29
CA GLU A 363 -11.82 19.10 -8.17
C GLU A 363 -11.15 19.56 -6.86
N VAL A 364 -11.84 19.43 -5.74
CA VAL A 364 -11.41 19.99 -4.46
C VAL A 364 -11.21 18.91 -3.41
N CYS A 365 -10.03 18.94 -2.76
CA CYS A 365 -9.70 18.13 -1.60
C CYS A 365 -9.53 19.03 -0.38
N VAL A 366 -10.03 18.59 0.78
CA VAL A 366 -9.73 19.24 2.07
C VAL A 366 -9.10 18.27 3.04
N TRP A 367 -8.17 18.78 3.85
CA TRP A 367 -7.51 18.07 4.93
C TRP A 367 -8.46 17.95 6.14
N ILE A 368 -8.46 16.77 6.75
CA ILE A 368 -9.07 16.52 8.06
C ILE A 368 -8.18 15.58 8.87
N ASN A 369 -8.43 15.51 10.17
CA ASN A 369 -7.97 14.41 11.01
C ASN A 369 -9.11 13.93 11.94
N SER A 370 -8.85 12.90 12.74
CA SER A 370 -9.81 12.35 13.69
C SER A 370 -9.77 13.01 15.08
N TYR A 371 -9.00 14.08 15.23
CA TYR A 371 -8.79 14.79 16.49
C TYR A 371 -9.64 16.08 16.50
N ILE A 372 -10.39 16.29 17.57
CA ILE A 372 -11.25 17.46 17.75
C ILE A 372 -10.61 18.38 18.79
N SER A 373 -10.32 19.63 18.39
CA SER A 373 -9.81 20.65 19.31
C SER A 373 -10.82 21.01 20.40
N GLN A 374 -10.36 21.22 21.61
CA GLN A 374 -11.23 21.71 22.70
C GLN A 374 -11.81 23.10 22.46
N GLN A 375 -11.25 23.90 21.54
CA GLN A 375 -11.79 25.19 21.13
C GLN A 375 -12.92 25.04 20.11
N SER A 376 -13.02 23.91 19.45
CA SER A 376 -14.13 23.61 18.54
C SER A 376 -15.44 23.41 19.31
N LYS A 377 -16.54 23.97 18.80
CA LYS A 377 -17.89 23.69 19.31
C LYS A 377 -18.24 22.19 19.31
N LEU A 378 -17.60 21.43 18.47
CA LEU A 378 -17.81 19.98 18.36
C LEU A 378 -17.24 19.21 19.56
N PHE A 379 -16.30 19.80 20.31
CA PHE A 379 -15.75 19.18 21.51
C PHE A 379 -16.82 19.02 22.60
N ASP A 380 -17.58 20.06 22.89
CA ASP A 380 -18.64 19.98 23.91
C ASP A 380 -19.74 18.99 23.52
N ILE A 381 -20.13 18.98 22.25
CA ILE A 381 -21.10 18.02 21.71
C ILE A 381 -20.58 16.57 21.85
N GLY A 382 -19.36 16.31 21.38
CA GLY A 382 -18.77 14.97 21.44
C GLY A 382 -18.55 14.48 22.87
N LYS A 383 -18.16 15.38 23.79
CA LYS A 383 -18.01 15.08 25.22
C LYS A 383 -19.37 14.73 25.85
N GLU A 384 -20.42 15.52 25.62
CA GLU A 384 -21.77 15.28 26.15
C GLU A 384 -22.34 13.96 25.64
N LYS A 385 -22.16 13.66 24.35
CA LYS A 385 -22.65 12.45 23.68
C LYS A 385 -21.77 11.20 23.92
N GLY A 386 -20.55 11.38 24.44
CA GLY A 386 -19.62 10.29 24.64
C GLY A 386 -18.99 9.74 23.36
N TYR A 387 -18.71 10.61 22.40
CA TYR A 387 -18.18 10.27 21.09
C TYR A 387 -16.63 10.20 21.04
N PHE A 388 -15.98 10.47 22.17
CA PHE A 388 -14.52 10.44 22.27
C PHE A 388 -14.00 9.26 23.06
N ILE A 389 -12.79 8.83 22.73
CA ILE A 389 -12.03 7.86 23.51
C ILE A 389 -11.87 8.38 24.95
N LYS A 390 -11.98 7.48 25.94
CA LYS A 390 -11.96 7.82 27.37
C LYS A 390 -10.73 7.30 28.06
N ASN A 391 -10.23 8.06 29.03
CA ASN A 391 -9.29 7.59 30.03
C ASN A 391 -9.89 6.44 30.86
N LEU A 392 -9.02 5.72 31.60
CA LEU A 392 -9.47 4.60 32.45
C LEU A 392 -10.43 5.02 33.55
N ASP A 393 -10.40 6.28 34.00
CA ASP A 393 -11.33 6.87 34.98
C ASP A 393 -12.68 7.31 34.38
N GLY A 394 -12.81 7.26 33.05
CA GLY A 394 -14.01 7.62 32.31
C GLY A 394 -14.06 9.09 31.83
N SER A 395 -13.06 9.91 32.13
CA SER A 395 -12.91 11.24 31.53
C SER A 395 -12.53 11.13 30.06
N VAL A 396 -12.73 12.21 29.29
CA VAL A 396 -12.29 12.28 27.88
C VAL A 396 -10.76 12.24 27.84
N PHE A 397 -10.20 11.40 26.96
CA PHE A 397 -8.78 11.44 26.66
C PHE A 397 -8.44 12.72 25.91
N GLN A 398 -7.47 13.49 26.40
CA GLN A 398 -6.97 14.70 25.75
C GLN A 398 -5.45 14.72 25.75
N ALA A 399 -4.87 15.36 24.72
CA ALA A 399 -3.44 15.59 24.61
C ALA A 399 -3.15 16.96 23.98
N ASP A 400 -1.91 17.45 24.18
CA ASP A 400 -1.44 18.72 23.63
C ASP A 400 -0.47 18.52 22.47
N LEU A 401 -0.70 17.46 21.69
CA LEU A 401 0.11 17.14 20.53
C LEU A 401 -0.70 17.42 19.26
N TRP A 402 -0.05 18.04 18.26
CA TRP A 402 -0.58 18.49 16.96
C TRP A 402 -1.60 19.64 17.06
N GLN A 403 -2.46 19.64 18.06
CA GLN A 403 -3.26 20.80 18.47
C GLN A 403 -3.53 20.75 19.98
N PRO A 404 -3.56 21.91 20.67
CA PRO A 404 -3.78 21.94 22.11
C PRO A 404 -5.16 21.40 22.50
N GLY A 405 -5.17 20.51 23.50
CA GLY A 405 -6.38 19.97 24.09
C GLY A 405 -7.22 19.10 23.16
N MET A 406 -6.58 18.44 22.19
CA MET A 406 -7.31 17.55 21.26
C MET A 406 -7.95 16.36 21.98
N ALA A 407 -9.14 15.97 21.53
CA ALA A 407 -9.77 14.70 21.85
C ALA A 407 -9.85 13.83 20.59
N ILE A 408 -9.84 12.51 20.75
CA ILE A 408 -9.85 11.57 19.63
C ILE A 408 -11.25 10.96 19.49
N VAL A 409 -11.81 10.95 18.29
CA VAL A 409 -13.13 10.36 18.01
C VAL A 409 -13.07 8.85 18.17
N ASP A 410 -14.04 8.28 18.86
CA ASP A 410 -14.18 6.83 19.07
C ASP A 410 -15.04 6.22 17.93
N PHE A 411 -14.40 5.77 16.87
CA PHE A 411 -15.08 5.11 15.74
C PHE A 411 -15.56 3.68 16.04
N THR A 412 -15.45 3.21 17.26
CA THR A 412 -16.16 2.01 17.72
C THR A 412 -17.59 2.31 18.17
N ASN A 413 -17.93 3.58 18.30
CA ASN A 413 -19.27 4.06 18.60
C ASN A 413 -20.04 4.41 17.31
N PRO A 414 -21.11 3.66 16.96
CA PRO A 414 -21.86 3.91 15.72
C PRO A 414 -22.44 5.33 15.63
N GLU A 415 -22.90 5.90 16.77
CA GLU A 415 -23.43 7.26 16.78
C GLU A 415 -22.34 8.30 16.50
N ALA A 416 -21.11 8.06 16.95
CA ALA A 416 -19.97 8.91 16.61
C ALA A 416 -19.61 8.81 15.13
N CYS A 417 -19.69 7.62 14.54
CA CYS A 417 -19.50 7.44 13.08
C CYS A 417 -20.55 8.22 12.28
N ASP A 418 -21.83 8.11 12.63
CA ASP A 418 -22.90 8.81 11.93
C ASP A 418 -22.78 10.33 12.09
N TRP A 419 -22.40 10.80 13.27
CA TRP A 419 -22.11 12.20 13.54
C TRP A 419 -20.97 12.72 12.66
N PHE A 420 -19.85 11.98 12.58
CA PHE A 420 -18.68 12.33 11.76
C PHE A 420 -19.03 12.35 10.27
N LYS A 421 -19.71 11.32 9.77
CA LYS A 421 -20.24 11.27 8.38
C LYS A 421 -21.17 12.44 8.07
N GLY A 422 -21.99 12.86 9.05
CA GLY A 422 -22.89 14.01 8.91
C GLY A 422 -22.14 15.31 8.61
N MET A 423 -21.04 15.58 9.33
CA MET A 423 -20.20 16.77 9.10
C MET A 423 -19.52 16.72 7.72
N LEU A 424 -19.01 15.58 7.29
CA LEU A 424 -18.43 15.41 5.96
C LEU A 424 -19.44 15.67 4.85
N LYS A 425 -20.67 15.16 4.99
CA LYS A 425 -21.74 15.38 3.99
C LYS A 425 -22.12 16.87 3.83
N GLU A 426 -22.01 17.68 4.88
CA GLU A 426 -22.18 19.13 4.73
C GLU A 426 -21.07 19.75 3.87
N LEU A 427 -19.82 19.32 4.01
CA LEU A 427 -18.74 19.77 3.13
C LEU A 427 -18.95 19.31 1.67
N PHE A 428 -19.45 18.10 1.47
CA PHE A 428 -19.76 17.60 0.12
C PHE A 428 -20.86 18.41 -0.57
N LYS A 429 -21.88 18.84 0.17
CA LYS A 429 -22.93 19.74 -0.35
C LYS A 429 -22.40 21.09 -0.80
N MET A 430 -21.34 21.59 -0.15
CA MET A 430 -20.69 22.85 -0.51
C MET A 430 -19.83 22.72 -1.78
N GLY A 431 -19.39 21.49 -2.15
CA GLY A 431 -18.56 21.24 -3.32
C GLY A 431 -17.23 20.55 -3.04
N VAL A 432 -16.92 20.17 -1.80
CA VAL A 432 -15.76 19.33 -1.52
C VAL A 432 -16.04 17.92 -2.01
N ASN A 433 -15.13 17.32 -2.78
CA ASN A 433 -15.35 15.99 -3.35
C ASN A 433 -14.20 15.00 -3.13
N ASN A 434 -13.13 15.42 -2.48
CA ASN A 434 -12.07 14.54 -2.02
C ASN A 434 -11.69 14.90 -0.58
N ILE A 435 -11.25 13.93 0.20
CA ILE A 435 -10.81 14.12 1.58
C ILE A 435 -9.39 13.59 1.76
N LYS A 436 -8.49 14.40 2.37
CA LYS A 436 -7.23 13.92 2.92
C LYS A 436 -7.45 13.57 4.39
N THR A 437 -7.32 12.29 4.76
CA THR A 437 -7.27 11.87 6.16
C THR A 437 -5.82 11.84 6.64
N ASP A 438 -5.52 12.72 7.58
CA ASP A 438 -4.20 12.79 8.19
C ASP A 438 -4.19 12.12 9.56
N PHE A 439 -3.00 11.77 10.08
CA PHE A 439 -2.78 11.04 11.32
C PHE A 439 -3.49 9.68 11.39
N GLY A 440 -3.90 9.25 12.59
CA GLY A 440 -4.55 7.95 12.85
C GLY A 440 -3.58 6.84 13.30
N GLU A 441 -2.28 7.12 13.40
CA GLU A 441 -1.24 6.19 13.85
C GLU A 441 -0.84 6.35 15.32
N ARG A 442 -0.95 7.56 15.90
CA ARG A 442 -0.63 7.81 17.31
C ARG A 442 -1.88 7.71 18.18
N ILE A 443 -2.31 6.50 18.44
CA ILE A 443 -3.54 6.22 19.20
C ILE A 443 -3.19 5.68 20.59
N PRO A 444 -3.82 6.23 21.68
CA PRO A 444 -3.52 5.83 23.03
C PRO A 444 -3.90 4.38 23.30
N THR A 445 -3.14 3.73 24.18
CA THR A 445 -3.36 2.34 24.55
C THR A 445 -3.80 2.16 26.01
N LYS A 446 -3.64 3.20 26.88
CA LYS A 446 -4.20 3.24 28.24
C LYS A 446 -5.55 3.98 28.23
N CYS A 447 -6.52 3.46 27.49
CA CYS A 447 -7.81 4.11 27.28
C CYS A 447 -8.96 3.10 27.27
N LYS A 448 -10.18 3.58 27.10
CA LYS A 448 -11.40 2.78 26.94
C LYS A 448 -12.13 3.19 25.66
N TYR A 449 -12.52 2.19 24.89
CA TYR A 449 -13.41 2.31 23.74
C TYR A 449 -14.86 2.02 24.13
N TYR A 450 -15.80 2.60 23.37
CA TYR A 450 -17.23 2.43 23.57
C TYR A 450 -17.65 0.94 23.59
N ASN A 451 -17.14 0.15 22.69
CA ASN A 451 -17.47 -1.26 22.54
C ASN A 451 -16.61 -2.22 23.39
N GLY A 452 -15.66 -1.69 24.17
CA GLY A 452 -14.80 -2.49 25.06
C GLY A 452 -13.67 -3.24 24.37
N MET A 453 -13.34 -2.91 23.11
CA MET A 453 -12.19 -3.49 22.40
C MET A 453 -10.87 -3.21 23.13
N ASP A 454 -9.92 -4.15 22.98
CA ASP A 454 -8.58 -4.04 23.56
C ASP A 454 -7.85 -2.81 22.97
N PRO A 455 -7.48 -1.82 23.80
CA PRO A 455 -6.85 -0.60 23.30
C PRO A 455 -5.44 -0.81 22.71
N ILE A 456 -4.73 -1.87 23.07
CA ILE A 456 -3.43 -2.20 22.47
C ILE A 456 -3.64 -2.63 21.04
N LYS A 457 -4.60 -3.50 20.77
CA LYS A 457 -4.96 -3.95 19.42
C LYS A 457 -5.59 -2.82 18.61
N MET A 458 -6.34 -1.95 19.26
CA MET A 458 -6.93 -0.76 18.62
C MET A 458 -5.90 0.23 18.11
N HIS A 459 -4.69 0.27 18.67
CA HIS A 459 -3.64 1.17 18.21
C HIS A 459 -3.38 1.05 16.69
N ASN A 460 -3.19 -0.18 16.20
CA ASN A 460 -3.03 -0.41 14.76
C ASN A 460 -4.36 -0.45 14.00
N TYR A 461 -5.45 -0.85 14.66
CA TYR A 461 -6.74 -1.04 13.98
C TYR A 461 -7.53 0.25 13.80
N TYR A 462 -7.30 1.25 14.63
CA TYR A 462 -8.02 2.52 14.62
C TYR A 462 -7.99 3.20 13.23
N THR A 463 -6.85 3.21 12.58
CA THR A 463 -6.72 3.80 11.23
C THR A 463 -7.67 3.16 10.20
N TYR A 464 -7.92 1.85 10.32
CA TYR A 464 -8.89 1.17 9.47
C TYR A 464 -10.30 1.72 9.68
N LEU A 465 -10.75 1.85 10.93
CA LEU A 465 -12.08 2.38 11.24
C LEU A 465 -12.23 3.83 10.81
N TYR A 466 -11.22 4.66 11.07
CA TYR A 466 -11.22 6.06 10.67
C TYR A 466 -11.36 6.23 9.15
N ASN A 467 -10.48 5.60 8.40
CA ASN A 467 -10.50 5.69 6.93
C ASN A 467 -11.78 5.06 6.34
N LYS A 468 -12.28 3.96 6.93
CA LYS A 468 -13.55 3.32 6.52
C LYS A 468 -14.72 4.28 6.65
N VAL A 469 -14.87 4.95 7.78
CA VAL A 469 -15.98 5.91 8.03
C VAL A 469 -15.94 7.06 7.03
N VAL A 470 -14.74 7.59 6.73
CA VAL A 470 -14.60 8.68 5.76
C VAL A 470 -14.88 8.21 4.34
N PHE A 471 -14.34 7.04 3.96
CA PHE A 471 -14.55 6.47 2.63
C PHE A 471 -16.02 6.09 2.38
N GLU A 472 -16.68 5.50 3.36
CA GLU A 472 -18.12 5.22 3.30
C GLU A 472 -18.94 6.50 3.13
N ALA A 473 -18.59 7.60 3.82
CA ALA A 473 -19.28 8.88 3.65
C ALA A 473 -19.17 9.42 2.22
N LEU A 474 -17.98 9.26 1.58
CA LEU A 474 -17.77 9.62 0.18
C LEU A 474 -18.61 8.73 -0.76
N GLU A 475 -18.58 7.41 -0.58
CA GLU A 475 -19.38 6.49 -1.41
C GLU A 475 -20.90 6.68 -1.22
N GLU A 476 -21.35 6.91 0.00
CA GLU A 476 -22.77 7.18 0.29
C GLU A 476 -23.27 8.46 -0.40
N TYR A 477 -22.42 9.47 -0.59
CA TYR A 477 -22.78 10.73 -1.19
C TYR A 477 -22.58 10.77 -2.72
N PHE A 478 -21.41 10.33 -3.20
CA PHE A 478 -21.03 10.41 -4.62
C PHE A 478 -21.34 9.13 -5.41
N GLY A 479 -21.50 8.00 -4.73
CA GLY A 479 -21.70 6.68 -5.33
C GLY A 479 -20.44 5.83 -5.30
N LYS A 480 -20.64 4.52 -5.46
CA LYS A 480 -19.55 3.54 -5.54
C LYS A 480 -18.65 3.86 -6.75
N ASP A 481 -17.35 3.66 -6.58
CA ASP A 481 -16.29 3.93 -7.58
C ASP A 481 -16.20 5.43 -8.00
N LYS A 482 -16.76 6.33 -7.17
CA LYS A 482 -16.66 7.79 -7.30
C LYS A 482 -15.96 8.44 -6.10
N ALA A 483 -15.49 7.64 -5.15
CA ALA A 483 -14.84 8.10 -3.93
C ALA A 483 -13.32 8.15 -4.10
N CYS A 484 -12.69 9.22 -3.60
CA CYS A 484 -11.25 9.31 -3.43
C CYS A 484 -10.92 9.81 -2.03
N LEU A 485 -10.28 8.94 -1.26
CA LEU A 485 -9.67 9.25 0.00
C LEU A 485 -8.15 9.37 -0.21
N PHE A 486 -7.51 10.38 0.40
CA PHE A 486 -6.06 10.54 0.38
C PHE A 486 -5.53 10.32 1.79
N ALA A 487 -5.15 9.06 2.11
CA ALA A 487 -4.93 8.60 3.48
C ALA A 487 -3.44 8.52 3.85
N ARG A 488 -3.09 8.94 5.10
CA ARG A 488 -1.76 8.82 5.65
C ARG A 488 -1.52 7.43 6.25
N SER A 489 -2.24 7.11 7.29
CA SER A 489 -2.07 5.85 8.02
C SER A 489 -2.90 4.72 7.43
N ALA A 490 -2.43 3.49 7.61
CA ALA A 490 -3.16 2.31 7.20
C ALA A 490 -2.76 1.07 8.00
N THR A 491 -3.59 0.04 7.89
CA THR A 491 -3.30 -1.34 8.28
C THR A 491 -3.97 -2.28 7.28
N VAL A 492 -4.07 -3.59 7.57
CA VAL A 492 -4.70 -4.59 6.69
C VAL A 492 -6.12 -4.16 6.32
N GLY A 493 -6.47 -4.27 5.06
CA GLY A 493 -7.75 -3.84 4.52
C GLY A 493 -7.79 -2.35 4.13
N GLY A 494 -6.79 -1.54 4.52
CA GLY A 494 -6.71 -0.12 4.15
C GLY A 494 -6.59 0.12 2.65
N GLN A 495 -6.08 -0.85 1.90
CA GLN A 495 -6.03 -0.79 0.44
C GLN A 495 -7.40 -0.62 -0.23
N LYS A 496 -8.48 -0.95 0.47
CA LYS A 496 -9.86 -0.73 0.01
C LYS A 496 -10.22 0.75 -0.11
N PHE A 497 -9.47 1.63 0.55
CA PHE A 497 -9.73 3.07 0.66
C PHE A 497 -8.59 3.90 0.04
N PRO A 498 -8.41 3.84 -1.30
CA PRO A 498 -7.34 4.59 -1.95
C PRO A 498 -7.61 6.10 -1.95
N VAL A 499 -6.54 6.92 -1.97
CA VAL A 499 -5.12 6.68 -2.26
C VAL A 499 -4.30 6.80 -0.99
N HIS A 500 -3.05 6.30 -0.97
CA HIS A 500 -2.13 6.49 0.16
C HIS A 500 -0.88 7.24 -0.29
N TRP A 501 -0.33 8.12 0.58
CA TRP A 501 0.94 8.80 0.29
C TRP A 501 2.02 8.43 1.31
N GLY A 502 3.29 8.66 0.94
CA GLY A 502 4.46 8.20 1.67
C GLY A 502 4.74 8.90 3.01
N GLY A 503 3.91 9.89 3.41
CA GLY A 503 4.14 10.65 4.64
C GLY A 503 5.19 11.76 4.48
N ASP A 504 5.72 12.22 5.61
CA ASP A 504 6.56 13.41 5.72
C ASP A 504 8.02 13.07 5.36
N CYS A 505 8.48 13.48 4.20
CA CYS A 505 9.83 13.25 3.68
C CYS A 505 10.65 14.54 3.63
N TYR A 506 11.98 14.46 3.78
CA TYR A 506 12.87 15.58 3.55
C TYR A 506 12.98 15.95 2.06
N ALA A 507 13.35 17.20 1.78
CA ALA A 507 13.50 17.71 0.43
C ALA A 507 14.93 17.47 -0.11
N GLU A 508 15.30 16.18 -0.24
CA GLU A 508 16.64 15.74 -0.69
C GLU A 508 16.58 14.39 -1.43
N TYR A 509 17.66 14.04 -2.14
CA TYR A 509 17.71 12.81 -2.94
C TYR A 509 17.62 11.53 -2.11
N SER A 510 18.21 11.49 -0.92
CA SER A 510 18.11 10.33 -0.01
C SER A 510 16.66 10.05 0.37
N ALA A 511 15.88 11.07 0.73
CA ALA A 511 14.48 10.97 1.07
C ALA A 511 13.60 10.61 -0.15
N MET A 512 13.97 11.06 -1.34
CA MET A 512 13.32 10.63 -2.59
C MET A 512 13.48 9.12 -2.81
N ALA A 513 14.68 8.57 -2.57
CA ALA A 513 14.94 7.13 -2.65
C ALA A 513 14.22 6.33 -1.54
N GLU A 514 14.19 6.86 -0.30
CA GLU A 514 13.45 6.29 0.83
C GLU A 514 11.95 6.24 0.53
N THR A 515 11.39 7.31 -0.01
CA THR A 515 9.98 7.41 -0.43
C THR A 515 9.64 6.35 -1.48
N LEU A 516 10.48 6.16 -2.50
CA LEU A 516 10.28 5.10 -3.50
C LEU A 516 10.32 3.71 -2.84
N ARG A 517 11.30 3.47 -1.98
CA ARG A 517 11.46 2.20 -1.26
C ARG A 517 10.24 1.90 -0.37
N GLY A 518 9.77 2.90 0.38
CA GLY A 518 8.55 2.80 1.19
C GLY A 518 7.32 2.48 0.35
N GLY A 519 7.15 3.16 -0.79
CA GLY A 519 6.06 2.92 -1.73
C GLY A 519 6.09 1.52 -2.34
N LEU A 520 7.25 1.04 -2.77
CA LEU A 520 7.41 -0.33 -3.30
C LEU A 520 7.14 -1.40 -2.23
N SER A 521 7.56 -1.13 -0.98
CA SER A 521 7.27 -2.01 0.15
C SER A 521 5.78 -2.06 0.46
N LEU A 522 5.09 -0.91 0.45
CA LEU A 522 3.64 -0.82 0.65
C LEU A 522 2.88 -1.55 -0.46
N CYS A 523 3.24 -1.31 -1.72
CA CYS A 523 2.66 -2.01 -2.86
C CYS A 523 2.87 -3.54 -2.77
N SER A 524 4.02 -3.99 -2.24
CA SER A 524 4.26 -5.42 -1.96
C SER A 524 3.34 -5.98 -0.87
N SER A 525 2.51 -5.15 -0.24
CA SER A 525 1.48 -5.52 0.74
C SER A 525 0.05 -5.31 0.20
N GLY A 526 -0.13 -5.23 -1.14
CA GLY A 526 -1.43 -5.21 -1.79
C GLY A 526 -2.07 -3.83 -1.97
N PHE A 527 -1.36 -2.73 -1.68
CA PHE A 527 -1.85 -1.37 -1.89
C PHE A 527 -1.73 -0.97 -3.36
N GLY A 528 -2.87 -0.75 -4.01
CA GLY A 528 -2.96 -0.57 -5.46
C GLY A 528 -2.42 0.76 -5.97
N PHE A 529 -2.56 1.84 -5.19
CA PHE A 529 -2.30 3.22 -5.60
C PHE A 529 -1.45 3.94 -4.55
N PHE A 530 -0.42 4.64 -5.01
CA PHE A 530 0.56 5.30 -4.17
C PHE A 530 0.87 6.70 -4.68
N SER A 531 1.03 7.64 -3.76
CA SER A 531 1.45 9.02 -3.99
C SER A 531 2.57 9.40 -3.02
N HIS A 532 3.15 10.57 -3.23
CA HIS A 532 4.13 11.16 -2.33
C HIS A 532 4.22 12.67 -2.54
N ASP A 533 4.87 13.37 -1.64
CA ASP A 533 5.00 14.83 -1.70
C ASP A 533 6.12 15.23 -2.65
N MET A 534 5.75 15.65 -3.86
CA MET A 534 6.69 16.04 -4.89
C MET A 534 7.48 17.28 -4.46
N GLY A 535 8.81 17.16 -4.48
CA GLY A 535 9.73 18.19 -3.99
C GLY A 535 10.05 18.08 -2.50
N GLY A 536 9.60 17.01 -1.83
CA GLY A 536 9.77 16.78 -0.41
C GLY A 536 8.82 17.60 0.47
N PHE A 537 8.46 17.08 1.65
CA PHE A 537 7.57 17.76 2.59
C PHE A 537 8.35 18.74 3.49
N GLU A 538 9.35 18.25 4.21
CA GLU A 538 10.15 19.06 5.12
C GLU A 538 11.19 19.92 4.37
N ALA A 539 11.37 21.15 4.82
CA ALA A 539 12.22 22.16 4.21
C ALA A 539 11.79 22.58 2.78
N THR A 540 12.58 23.38 2.12
CA THR A 540 12.38 23.77 0.70
C THR A 540 13.46 23.11 -0.14
N ALA A 541 13.08 22.33 -1.13
CA ALA A 541 13.99 21.62 -2.01
C ALA A 541 14.93 22.60 -2.76
N PRO A 542 16.18 22.23 -3.00
CA PRO A 542 16.94 22.79 -4.10
C PRO A 542 16.19 22.59 -5.45
N ALA A 543 16.40 23.49 -6.40
CA ALA A 543 15.67 23.45 -7.67
C ALA A 543 15.92 22.18 -8.49
N ASP A 544 17.13 21.59 -8.41
CA ASP A 544 17.46 20.32 -9.05
C ASP A 544 16.69 19.14 -8.45
N VAL A 545 16.61 19.03 -7.13
CA VAL A 545 15.82 18.01 -6.42
C VAL A 545 14.33 18.13 -6.80
N TYR A 546 13.79 19.36 -6.80
CA TYR A 546 12.40 19.60 -7.21
C TYR A 546 12.15 19.10 -8.64
N LYS A 547 12.98 19.45 -9.60
CA LYS A 547 12.86 19.07 -11.01
C LYS A 547 12.94 17.53 -11.19
N ARG A 548 13.90 16.87 -10.51
CA ARG A 548 13.99 15.39 -10.54
C ARG A 548 12.77 14.73 -9.89
N TRP A 549 12.26 15.33 -8.80
CA TRP A 549 11.06 14.79 -8.13
C TRP A 549 9.78 14.96 -8.95
N CYS A 550 9.69 16.00 -9.80
CA CYS A 550 8.58 16.14 -10.75
C CYS A 550 8.50 14.94 -11.71
N ALA A 551 9.64 14.49 -12.25
CA ALA A 551 9.69 13.30 -13.11
C ALA A 551 9.20 12.05 -12.37
N PHE A 552 9.72 11.77 -11.18
CA PHE A 552 9.32 10.65 -10.35
C PHE A 552 7.83 10.72 -9.96
N GLY A 553 7.38 11.87 -9.46
CA GLY A 553 6.01 12.04 -8.97
C GLY A 553 4.95 11.93 -10.06
N LEU A 554 5.22 12.46 -11.26
CA LEU A 554 4.28 12.37 -12.39
C LEU A 554 4.28 10.99 -13.08
N LEU A 555 5.31 10.18 -12.84
CA LEU A 555 5.37 8.78 -13.26
C LEU A 555 5.02 7.79 -12.14
N SER A 556 4.50 8.28 -11.02
CA SER A 556 3.81 7.50 -9.99
C SER A 556 2.31 7.42 -10.29
N THR A 557 1.55 6.61 -9.54
CA THR A 557 0.11 6.48 -9.80
C THR A 557 -0.61 7.82 -9.60
N HIS A 558 -0.40 8.47 -8.45
CA HIS A 558 -0.96 9.78 -8.13
C HIS A 558 0.16 10.79 -7.87
N SER A 559 -0.10 12.08 -8.15
CA SER A 559 0.93 13.11 -8.21
C SER A 559 0.46 14.37 -7.48
N ARG A 560 1.11 14.72 -6.36
CA ARG A 560 0.75 15.88 -5.54
C ARG A 560 1.95 16.77 -5.24
N LEU A 561 1.83 18.06 -5.56
CA LEU A 561 2.73 19.11 -5.09
C LEU A 561 2.30 19.51 -3.67
N HIS A 562 3.11 19.20 -2.67
CA HIS A 562 2.82 19.48 -1.27
C HIS A 562 4.12 19.66 -0.47
N GLY A 563 4.10 20.55 0.52
CA GLY A 563 5.24 20.82 1.38
C GLY A 563 4.81 21.29 2.77
N SER A 564 5.75 21.45 3.68
CA SER A 564 5.52 21.93 5.04
C SER A 564 5.45 23.47 5.07
N THR A 565 6.57 24.15 5.06
CA THR A 565 6.69 25.59 5.35
C THR A 565 6.78 26.48 4.12
N SER A 566 6.76 25.91 2.93
CA SER A 566 6.85 26.66 1.66
C SER A 566 5.96 26.03 0.58
N TYR A 567 5.54 26.89 -0.37
CA TYR A 567 4.73 26.45 -1.50
C TYR A 567 5.54 25.62 -2.49
N ARG A 568 4.87 24.68 -3.18
CA ARG A 568 5.48 23.82 -4.20
C ARG A 568 5.11 24.22 -5.63
N VAL A 569 4.65 25.45 -5.83
CA VAL A 569 4.45 26.00 -7.19
C VAL A 569 5.77 26.15 -7.92
N PRO A 570 5.89 25.75 -9.20
CA PRO A 570 7.18 25.60 -9.88
C PRO A 570 7.99 26.91 -10.03
N TRP A 571 7.32 28.07 -10.18
CA TRP A 571 8.01 29.35 -10.33
C TRP A 571 8.76 29.82 -9.08
N VAL A 572 8.57 29.20 -7.94
CA VAL A 572 9.38 29.44 -6.73
C VAL A 572 10.81 28.91 -6.92
N TYR A 573 10.98 27.92 -7.81
CA TYR A 573 12.25 27.28 -8.12
C TYR A 573 12.93 27.84 -9.36
N ASP A 574 12.24 28.67 -10.14
CA ASP A 574 12.80 29.42 -11.25
C ASP A 574 13.49 30.68 -10.72
N LYS A 575 14.69 31.01 -11.21
CA LYS A 575 15.46 32.15 -10.75
C LYS A 575 15.90 33.00 -11.95
N ASP A 576 16.03 34.32 -11.77
CA ASP A 576 16.64 35.25 -12.70
C ASP A 576 16.10 35.21 -14.16
N GLY A 577 14.80 34.88 -14.29
CA GLY A 577 14.15 34.79 -15.61
C GLY A 577 14.26 33.42 -16.27
N ASP A 578 14.80 32.42 -15.57
CA ASP A 578 14.70 31.01 -15.93
C ASP A 578 13.26 30.50 -15.76
N THR A 579 12.84 29.52 -16.56
CA THR A 579 11.53 28.88 -16.53
C THR A 579 11.64 27.36 -16.46
N GLU A 580 12.84 26.84 -16.21
CA GLU A 580 13.13 25.39 -16.34
C GLU A 580 12.29 24.54 -15.43
N ALA A 581 12.03 24.96 -14.16
CA ALA A 581 11.19 24.19 -13.23
C ALA A 581 9.72 24.14 -13.71
N CYS A 582 9.20 25.27 -14.22
CA CYS A 582 7.87 25.31 -14.84
C CYS A 582 7.81 24.42 -16.08
N ASP A 583 8.84 24.44 -16.93
CA ASP A 583 8.89 23.69 -18.17
C ASP A 583 9.01 22.18 -17.91
N VAL A 584 9.80 21.76 -16.92
CA VAL A 584 9.92 20.36 -16.48
C VAL A 584 8.60 19.86 -15.92
N LEU A 585 7.95 20.61 -15.03
CA LEU A 585 6.64 20.20 -14.48
C LEU A 585 5.60 20.04 -15.59
N ARG A 586 5.53 21.02 -16.52
CA ARG A 586 4.64 20.96 -17.70
C ARG A 586 4.93 19.73 -18.56
N HIS A 587 6.20 19.46 -18.87
CA HIS A 587 6.63 18.34 -19.70
C HIS A 587 6.09 17.01 -19.15
N TYR A 588 6.32 16.72 -17.88
CA TYR A 588 5.87 15.46 -17.30
C TYR A 588 4.36 15.41 -17.05
N THR A 589 3.72 16.55 -16.77
CA THR A 589 2.25 16.60 -16.64
C THR A 589 1.57 16.32 -17.99
N VAL A 590 2.11 16.86 -19.09
CA VAL A 590 1.62 16.55 -20.46
C VAL A 590 1.89 15.10 -20.82
N LEU A 591 3.08 14.58 -20.50
CA LEU A 591 3.39 13.16 -20.72
C LEU A 591 2.42 12.24 -19.98
N LYS A 592 2.14 12.54 -18.69
CA LYS A 592 1.14 11.80 -17.92
C LYS A 592 -0.26 11.89 -18.54
N GLY A 593 -0.66 13.11 -18.97
CA GLY A 593 -1.94 13.32 -19.68
C GLY A 593 -2.05 12.46 -20.96
N ARG A 594 -0.98 12.37 -21.73
CA ARG A 594 -0.92 11.49 -22.92
C ARG A 594 -0.98 10.00 -22.58
N LEU A 595 -0.40 9.59 -21.45
CA LEU A 595 -0.41 8.20 -20.98
C LEU A 595 -1.74 7.79 -20.32
N MET A 596 -2.70 8.69 -20.12
CA MET A 596 -3.96 8.39 -19.42
C MET A 596 -4.71 7.17 -19.96
N PRO A 597 -4.84 6.92 -21.28
CA PRO A 597 -5.50 5.70 -21.75
C PRO A 597 -4.84 4.42 -21.25
N TYR A 598 -3.50 4.40 -21.18
CA TYR A 598 -2.73 3.30 -20.62
C TYR A 598 -2.88 3.24 -19.10
N LEU A 599 -2.66 4.34 -18.40
CA LEU A 599 -2.70 4.40 -16.91
C LEU A 599 -4.08 4.01 -16.38
N TRP A 600 -5.15 4.49 -17.05
CA TRP A 600 -6.52 4.17 -16.66
C TRP A 600 -6.87 2.69 -16.89
N ALA A 601 -6.38 2.09 -17.97
CA ALA A 601 -6.51 0.66 -18.20
C ALA A 601 -5.80 -0.16 -17.11
N GLN A 602 -4.61 0.26 -16.69
CA GLN A 602 -3.86 -0.40 -15.59
C GLN A 602 -4.53 -0.20 -14.24
N ALA A 603 -5.15 0.96 -13.99
CA ALA A 603 -5.90 1.21 -12.76
C ALA A 603 -7.15 0.30 -12.67
N ASN A 604 -7.89 0.16 -13.77
CA ASN A 604 -9.01 -0.80 -13.87
C ASN A 604 -8.56 -2.24 -13.62
N LYS A 605 -7.42 -2.65 -14.18
CA LYS A 605 -6.84 -3.97 -13.91
C LYS A 605 -6.48 -4.14 -12.44
N THR A 606 -5.83 -3.15 -11.83
CA THR A 606 -5.48 -3.16 -10.39
C THR A 606 -6.72 -3.36 -9.52
N HIS A 607 -7.79 -2.64 -9.80
CA HIS A 607 -9.06 -2.80 -9.10
C HIS A 607 -9.66 -4.21 -9.26
N GLN A 608 -9.67 -4.74 -10.48
CA GLN A 608 -10.27 -6.04 -10.79
C GLN A 608 -9.48 -7.21 -10.22
N VAL A 609 -8.15 -7.15 -10.34
CA VAL A 609 -7.25 -8.26 -10.00
C VAL A 609 -6.70 -8.13 -8.57
N GLY A 610 -6.44 -6.90 -8.09
CA GLY A 610 -5.85 -6.64 -6.77
C GLY A 610 -4.32 -6.60 -6.76
N VAL A 611 -3.70 -6.68 -7.95
CA VAL A 611 -2.25 -6.50 -8.12
C VAL A 611 -1.95 -5.01 -8.25
N PRO A 612 -0.99 -4.45 -7.48
CA PRO A 612 -0.68 -3.03 -7.49
C PRO A 612 -0.28 -2.49 -8.86
N MET A 613 -0.66 -1.23 -9.15
CA MET A 613 -0.30 -0.56 -10.39
C MET A 613 1.20 -0.21 -10.41
N MET A 614 1.77 0.18 -9.28
CA MET A 614 3.21 0.41 -9.08
C MET A 614 3.83 -0.83 -8.44
N ARG A 615 4.73 -1.52 -9.14
CA ARG A 615 5.27 -2.82 -8.73
C ARG A 615 6.78 -2.81 -8.66
N SER A 616 7.34 -3.40 -7.60
CA SER A 616 8.77 -3.69 -7.57
C SER A 616 9.16 -4.70 -8.66
N MET A 617 10.40 -4.63 -9.12
CA MET A 617 10.87 -5.49 -10.21
C MET A 617 10.76 -6.98 -9.88
N VAL A 618 10.95 -7.37 -8.62
CA VAL A 618 10.84 -8.79 -8.21
C VAL A 618 9.40 -9.32 -8.30
N ILE A 619 8.38 -8.48 -8.13
CA ILE A 619 6.98 -8.88 -8.30
C ILE A 619 6.69 -9.17 -9.78
N ALA A 620 7.10 -8.25 -10.65
CA ALA A 620 6.84 -8.35 -12.09
C ALA A 620 7.72 -9.39 -12.81
N PHE A 621 8.90 -9.70 -12.24
CA PHE A 621 9.90 -10.63 -12.81
C PHE A 621 10.44 -11.56 -11.72
N THR A 622 9.55 -12.38 -11.14
CA THR A 622 9.85 -13.25 -9.98
C THR A 622 11.02 -14.21 -10.24
N ASP A 623 11.16 -14.69 -11.48
CA ASP A 623 12.19 -15.65 -11.86
C ASP A 623 13.54 -15.01 -12.24
N ASP A 624 13.59 -13.69 -12.43
CA ASP A 624 14.83 -12.96 -12.71
C ASP A 624 15.56 -12.61 -11.42
N THR A 625 16.66 -13.29 -11.15
CA THR A 625 17.41 -13.14 -9.90
C THR A 625 18.01 -11.74 -9.70
N ALA A 626 18.31 -11.00 -10.77
CA ALA A 626 18.80 -9.62 -10.67
C ALA A 626 17.73 -8.66 -10.13
N CYS A 627 16.46 -8.97 -10.36
CA CYS A 627 15.33 -8.16 -9.89
C CYS A 627 15.11 -8.19 -8.36
N LYS A 628 15.73 -9.14 -7.65
CA LYS A 628 15.56 -9.31 -6.20
C LYS A 628 15.96 -8.09 -5.35
N TYR A 629 16.94 -7.31 -5.80
CA TYR A 629 17.55 -6.23 -5.00
C TYR A 629 17.29 -4.83 -5.57
N LEU A 630 16.46 -4.72 -6.65
CA LEU A 630 16.20 -3.46 -7.32
C LEU A 630 15.15 -2.65 -6.55
N ASP A 631 15.54 -1.51 -5.99
CA ASP A 631 14.70 -0.60 -5.22
C ASP A 631 14.69 0.86 -5.73
N GLN A 632 15.35 1.11 -6.88
CA GLN A 632 15.43 2.43 -7.53
C GLN A 632 14.77 2.47 -8.91
N GLN A 633 14.06 1.42 -9.27
CA GLN A 633 13.25 1.31 -10.48
C GLN A 633 12.02 0.46 -10.22
N TYR A 634 10.98 0.64 -11.01
CA TYR A 634 9.72 -0.05 -10.82
C TYR A 634 8.93 -0.19 -12.12
N MET A 635 7.99 -1.14 -12.15
CA MET A 635 6.98 -1.20 -13.20
C MET A 635 5.80 -0.28 -12.86
N LEU A 636 5.39 0.54 -13.81
CA LEU A 636 4.13 1.29 -13.78
C LEU A 636 3.13 0.61 -14.73
N GLY A 637 2.23 -0.17 -14.15
CA GLY A 637 1.42 -1.15 -14.90
C GLY A 637 2.27 -2.29 -15.45
N ASP A 638 1.75 -2.97 -16.48
CA ASP A 638 2.38 -4.18 -17.03
C ASP A 638 3.57 -3.87 -17.96
N ASN A 639 3.58 -2.69 -18.59
CA ASN A 639 4.36 -2.46 -19.79
C ASN A 639 5.45 -1.38 -19.68
N LEU A 640 5.43 -0.54 -18.64
CA LEU A 640 6.40 0.55 -18.49
C LEU A 640 7.30 0.34 -17.28
N CYS A 641 8.62 0.29 -17.50
CA CYS A 641 9.61 0.35 -16.42
C CYS A 641 10.10 1.79 -16.28
N ILE A 642 9.99 2.33 -15.06
CA ILE A 642 10.37 3.71 -14.72
C ILE A 642 11.65 3.67 -13.90
N VAL A 643 12.60 4.54 -14.27
CA VAL A 643 13.87 4.70 -13.55
C VAL A 643 14.05 6.16 -13.13
N PRO A 644 13.61 6.55 -11.93
CA PRO A 644 13.82 7.90 -11.44
C PRO A 644 15.30 8.24 -11.30
N VAL A 645 15.68 9.45 -11.68
CA VAL A 645 17.05 9.95 -11.49
C VAL A 645 17.15 10.62 -10.12
N MET A 646 17.95 10.04 -9.23
CA MET A 646 18.01 10.44 -7.80
C MET A 646 19.41 10.96 -7.42
N ASN A 647 20.00 11.80 -8.28
CA ASN A 647 21.28 12.45 -8.03
C ASN A 647 21.41 13.76 -8.83
N GLU A 648 22.30 14.64 -8.36
CA GLU A 648 22.58 15.93 -8.98
C GLU A 648 23.22 15.77 -10.36
N GLU A 649 24.08 14.76 -10.54
CA GLU A 649 24.80 14.50 -11.78
C GLU A 649 23.90 14.11 -12.96
N GLY A 650 22.65 13.76 -12.70
CA GLY A 650 21.72 13.32 -13.74
C GLY A 650 22.01 11.91 -14.26
N LYS A 651 22.67 11.07 -13.49
CA LYS A 651 23.08 9.73 -13.89
C LYS A 651 22.02 8.71 -13.46
N ALA A 652 21.42 8.00 -14.43
CA ALA A 652 20.56 6.85 -14.18
C ALA A 652 21.36 5.57 -14.35
N GLU A 653 21.34 4.71 -13.34
CA GLU A 653 21.87 3.33 -13.41
C GLU A 653 20.70 2.37 -13.23
N PHE A 654 20.51 1.41 -14.14
CA PHE A 654 19.33 0.55 -14.13
C PHE A 654 19.60 -0.82 -14.74
N TYR A 655 18.81 -1.79 -14.33
CA TYR A 655 18.79 -3.13 -14.91
C TYR A 655 17.59 -3.28 -15.85
N VAL A 656 17.81 -3.89 -17.00
CA VAL A 656 16.75 -4.23 -17.95
C VAL A 656 16.45 -5.72 -17.82
N PRO A 657 15.21 -6.13 -17.41
CA PRO A 657 14.88 -7.54 -17.24
C PRO A 657 15.03 -8.38 -18.48
N ASP A 658 15.43 -9.65 -18.31
CA ASP A 658 15.70 -10.60 -19.42
C ASP A 658 14.39 -11.16 -20.02
N CYS A 659 13.72 -10.32 -20.83
CA CYS A 659 12.51 -10.74 -21.55
C CYS A 659 12.47 -10.20 -22.99
N GLY A 660 13.61 -9.85 -23.57
CA GLY A 660 13.75 -9.30 -24.93
C GLY A 660 14.30 -7.88 -24.95
N THR A 661 14.12 -7.17 -26.05
CA THR A 661 14.64 -5.80 -26.25
C THR A 661 13.59 -4.77 -25.84
N TRP A 662 13.91 -3.97 -24.84
CA TRP A 662 13.07 -2.86 -24.36
C TRP A 662 13.35 -1.58 -25.16
N THR A 663 12.37 -0.70 -25.23
CA THR A 663 12.48 0.57 -25.95
C THR A 663 12.15 1.73 -25.03
N ASP A 664 13.04 2.72 -24.92
CA ASP A 664 12.72 3.95 -24.21
C ASP A 664 11.69 4.78 -25.00
N ILE A 665 10.57 5.12 -24.37
CA ILE A 665 9.44 5.76 -25.06
C ILE A 665 9.71 7.24 -25.43
N GLN A 666 10.67 7.90 -24.76
CA GLN A 666 11.02 9.29 -25.00
C GLN A 666 12.06 9.42 -26.13
N SER A 667 13.07 8.57 -26.14
CA SER A 667 14.19 8.66 -27.10
C SER A 667 14.09 7.66 -28.26
N GLY A 668 13.34 6.56 -28.10
CA GLY A 668 13.33 5.43 -29.03
C GLY A 668 14.57 4.53 -28.93
N GLU A 669 15.47 4.79 -27.98
CA GLU A 669 16.65 3.98 -27.75
C GLU A 669 16.28 2.56 -27.32
N LYS A 670 16.99 1.56 -27.82
CA LYS A 670 16.72 0.14 -27.55
C LYS A 670 17.75 -0.43 -26.57
N TYR A 671 17.28 -1.19 -25.59
CA TYR A 671 18.05 -1.81 -24.53
C TYR A 671 17.82 -3.33 -24.53
N GLU A 672 18.85 -4.11 -24.63
CA GLU A 672 18.76 -5.59 -24.52
C GLU A 672 18.55 -6.01 -23.06
N GLY A 673 17.63 -6.96 -22.84
CA GLY A 673 17.38 -7.52 -21.51
C GLY A 673 18.58 -8.29 -20.93
N GLY A 674 18.54 -8.53 -19.60
CA GLY A 674 19.56 -9.24 -18.84
C GLY A 674 20.82 -8.43 -18.53
N ARG A 675 20.78 -7.10 -18.60
CA ARG A 675 21.97 -6.22 -18.46
C ARG A 675 21.69 -4.99 -17.64
N TYR A 676 22.75 -4.45 -17.05
CA TYR A 676 22.79 -3.12 -16.45
C TYR A 676 23.22 -2.07 -17.46
N TYR A 677 22.64 -0.90 -17.36
CA TYR A 677 22.94 0.25 -18.20
C TYR A 677 23.15 1.50 -17.34
N THR A 678 23.85 2.45 -17.92
CA THR A 678 24.02 3.81 -17.37
C THR A 678 23.66 4.80 -18.45
N ARG A 679 22.85 5.79 -18.11
CA ARG A 679 22.43 6.89 -19.02
C ARG A 679 22.59 8.23 -18.32
N GLN A 680 23.11 9.23 -19.07
CA GLN A 680 23.10 10.62 -18.67
C GLN A 680 21.76 11.23 -19.07
N CYS A 681 21.06 11.86 -18.13
CA CYS A 681 19.74 12.46 -18.29
C CYS A 681 19.77 13.95 -17.90
N ASP A 682 19.21 14.84 -18.73
CA ASP A 682 18.82 16.17 -18.30
C ASP A 682 17.51 16.12 -17.48
N TYR A 683 16.92 17.26 -17.12
CA TYR A 683 15.70 17.28 -16.30
C TYR A 683 14.43 16.88 -17.08
N PHE A 684 14.46 16.88 -18.41
CA PHE A 684 13.35 16.43 -19.28
C PHE A 684 13.41 14.95 -19.62
N GLN A 685 14.44 14.25 -19.13
CA GLN A 685 14.70 12.85 -19.43
C GLN A 685 14.76 12.04 -18.15
N THR A 686 14.07 10.92 -18.16
CA THR A 686 14.24 9.81 -17.25
C THR A 686 13.98 8.53 -18.04
N PRO A 687 14.72 7.42 -17.84
CA PRO A 687 14.42 6.21 -18.60
C PRO A 687 13.00 5.71 -18.33
N ILE A 688 12.19 5.60 -19.37
CA ILE A 688 10.84 5.05 -19.38
C ILE A 688 10.81 3.95 -20.43
N LEU A 689 11.01 2.71 -19.99
CA LEU A 689 11.24 1.62 -20.92
C LEU A 689 9.94 0.85 -21.17
N ALA A 690 9.50 0.79 -22.40
CA ALA A 690 8.39 -0.08 -22.82
C ALA A 690 8.88 -1.52 -22.97
N ARG A 691 8.13 -2.44 -22.32
CA ARG A 691 8.39 -3.89 -22.36
C ARG A 691 8.23 -4.42 -23.79
N PRO A 692 9.07 -5.36 -24.26
CA PRO A 692 8.84 -6.02 -25.54
C PRO A 692 7.54 -6.85 -25.53
N ASN A 693 6.99 -7.06 -26.72
CA ASN A 693 5.71 -7.76 -26.92
C ASN A 693 4.54 -7.08 -26.17
N SER A 694 4.50 -5.76 -26.17
CA SER A 694 3.47 -4.98 -25.46
C SER A 694 2.86 -3.88 -26.34
N ILE A 695 1.72 -3.34 -25.91
CA ILE A 695 1.08 -2.17 -26.49
C ILE A 695 0.94 -1.11 -25.40
N VAL A 696 1.43 0.10 -25.66
CA VAL A 696 1.18 1.28 -24.80
C VAL A 696 0.27 2.22 -25.57
N THR A 697 -0.79 2.69 -24.94
CA THR A 697 -1.79 3.58 -25.56
C THR A 697 -1.58 5.02 -25.09
N TYR A 698 -1.52 5.95 -26.05
CA TYR A 698 -1.37 7.37 -25.84
C TYR A 698 -2.61 8.11 -26.30
N GLY A 699 -3.14 8.99 -25.46
CA GLY A 699 -4.25 9.85 -25.85
C GLY A 699 -3.76 11.12 -26.58
N ASN A 700 -4.66 11.74 -27.29
CA ASN A 700 -4.44 13.04 -27.90
C ASN A 700 -4.57 14.13 -26.84
N PHE A 701 -3.49 14.37 -26.08
CA PHE A 701 -3.41 15.37 -25.02
C PHE A 701 -2.36 16.42 -25.31
N ASP A 702 -2.78 17.69 -25.30
CA ASP A 702 -1.93 18.87 -25.46
C ASP A 702 -2.35 19.94 -24.45
N ALA A 703 -1.39 20.50 -23.70
CA ALA A 703 -1.63 21.57 -22.72
C ALA A 703 -2.04 22.92 -23.32
N GLU A 704 -1.91 23.11 -24.65
CA GLU A 704 -2.46 24.28 -25.36
C GLU A 704 -3.98 24.28 -25.34
N ASP A 705 -4.59 23.09 -25.46
CA ASP A 705 -6.04 22.92 -25.61
C ASP A 705 -6.70 22.24 -24.41
N LYS A 706 -5.94 21.51 -23.58
CA LYS A 706 -6.48 20.66 -22.51
C LYS A 706 -5.78 20.90 -21.18
N MET A 707 -6.56 21.34 -20.18
CA MET A 707 -6.09 21.56 -18.81
C MET A 707 -6.52 20.43 -17.84
N THR A 708 -7.28 19.45 -18.32
CA THR A 708 -7.81 18.32 -17.54
C THR A 708 -7.44 16.98 -18.16
N VAL A 709 -7.15 15.99 -17.32
CA VAL A 709 -6.93 14.61 -17.78
C VAL A 709 -8.22 13.88 -18.19
N LEU A 710 -9.39 14.52 -18.03
CA LEU A 710 -10.67 14.01 -18.49
C LEU A 710 -10.92 14.46 -19.95
N TYR A 711 -10.69 13.57 -20.91
CA TYR A 711 -10.92 13.79 -22.34
C TYR A 711 -11.29 12.46 -23.01
N ASP A 712 -11.61 12.45 -24.29
CA ASP A 712 -11.87 11.22 -25.04
C ASP A 712 -10.56 10.46 -25.26
N TYR A 713 -10.39 9.33 -24.54
CA TYR A 713 -9.16 8.55 -24.55
C TYR A 713 -8.92 7.76 -25.83
N LEU A 714 -9.92 7.64 -26.72
CA LEU A 714 -9.79 6.90 -27.98
C LEU A 714 -9.70 7.83 -29.21
N GLN A 715 -10.36 8.99 -29.20
CA GLN A 715 -10.37 9.90 -30.35
C GLN A 715 -8.95 10.41 -30.61
N ASP A 716 -8.42 10.15 -31.82
CA ASP A 716 -7.08 10.50 -32.27
C ASP A 716 -5.95 9.96 -31.36
N ALA A 717 -6.24 8.89 -30.62
CA ALA A 717 -5.25 8.18 -29.81
C ALA A 717 -4.20 7.46 -30.67
N GLU A 718 -3.11 7.05 -30.05
CA GLU A 718 -2.07 6.25 -30.68
C GLU A 718 -1.78 4.99 -29.85
N ALA A 719 -1.95 3.81 -30.44
CA ALA A 719 -1.52 2.53 -29.86
C ALA A 719 -0.16 2.15 -30.44
N VAL A 720 0.88 2.18 -29.62
CA VAL A 720 2.25 1.86 -30.04
C VAL A 720 2.60 0.43 -29.61
N ILE A 721 2.94 -0.40 -30.58
CA ILE A 721 3.36 -1.78 -30.39
C ILE A 721 4.87 -1.81 -30.26
N TYR A 722 5.37 -2.22 -29.10
CA TYR A 722 6.79 -2.23 -28.80
C TYR A 722 7.37 -3.64 -28.89
N GLY A 723 8.43 -3.78 -29.72
CA GLY A 723 9.30 -4.97 -29.78
C GLY A 723 8.52 -6.28 -29.99
N LEU A 724 7.46 -6.28 -30.79
CA LEU A 724 6.65 -7.50 -31.03
C LEU A 724 7.47 -8.49 -31.88
N GLU A 725 7.83 -9.61 -31.27
CA GLU A 725 8.62 -10.66 -31.88
C GLU A 725 7.77 -11.56 -32.79
N ASP A 726 8.41 -12.26 -33.74
CA ASP A 726 7.72 -13.18 -34.64
C ASP A 726 7.00 -14.30 -33.89
N GLY A 727 5.74 -14.57 -34.24
CA GLY A 727 4.88 -15.56 -33.58
C GLY A 727 4.32 -15.12 -32.23
N LYS A 728 4.64 -13.91 -31.76
CA LYS A 728 4.11 -13.35 -30.49
C LYS A 728 2.89 -12.49 -30.70
N SER A 729 2.19 -12.25 -29.60
CA SER A 729 1.02 -11.38 -29.55
C SER A 729 1.14 -10.34 -28.43
N ALA A 730 0.44 -9.22 -28.60
CA ALA A 730 0.29 -8.16 -27.61
C ALA A 730 -1.15 -7.68 -27.59
N SER A 731 -1.63 -7.18 -26.45
CA SER A 731 -2.98 -6.61 -26.33
C SER A 731 -3.01 -5.39 -25.43
N ALA A 732 -4.01 -4.53 -25.65
CA ALA A 732 -4.33 -3.39 -24.80
C ALA A 732 -5.83 -3.12 -24.85
N VAL A 733 -6.36 -2.56 -23.75
CA VAL A 733 -7.74 -2.10 -23.68
C VAL A 733 -7.76 -0.60 -23.47
N ILE A 734 -8.67 0.11 -24.10
CA ILE A 734 -8.94 1.53 -23.85
C ILE A 734 -10.35 1.63 -23.27
N TYR A 735 -10.44 2.31 -22.12
CA TYR A 735 -11.69 2.65 -21.45
C TYR A 735 -11.96 4.15 -21.59
N ASP A 736 -13.24 4.55 -21.44
CA ASP A 736 -13.54 5.96 -21.14
C ASP A 736 -13.27 6.27 -19.66
N SER A 737 -13.41 7.53 -19.26
CA SER A 737 -13.17 7.98 -17.88
C SER A 737 -14.13 7.37 -16.84
N GLU A 738 -15.22 6.73 -17.29
CA GLU A 738 -16.24 6.03 -16.47
C GLU A 738 -16.02 4.51 -16.47
N SER A 739 -14.89 4.03 -16.97
CA SER A 739 -14.52 2.60 -17.08
C SER A 739 -15.36 1.78 -18.06
N ASN A 740 -16.07 2.41 -18.99
CA ASN A 740 -16.69 1.66 -20.08
C ASN A 740 -15.63 1.32 -21.14
N LYS A 741 -15.55 0.05 -21.53
CA LYS A 741 -14.62 -0.40 -22.56
C LYS A 741 -14.98 0.24 -23.92
N LEU A 742 -14.04 1.00 -24.49
CA LEU A 742 -14.17 1.60 -25.81
C LEU A 742 -13.67 0.68 -26.91
N THR A 743 -12.52 0.04 -26.71
CA THR A 743 -11.97 -0.95 -27.64
C THR A 743 -10.96 -1.86 -26.95
N GLU A 744 -10.79 -3.06 -27.49
CA GLU A 744 -9.69 -3.97 -27.17
C GLU A 744 -8.85 -4.18 -28.43
N ILE A 745 -7.57 -3.88 -28.36
CA ILE A 745 -6.62 -3.98 -29.47
C ILE A 745 -5.79 -5.25 -29.28
N LYS A 746 -5.70 -6.10 -30.30
CA LYS A 746 -4.87 -7.31 -30.31
C LYS A 746 -3.98 -7.30 -31.54
N ALA A 747 -2.67 -7.43 -31.34
CA ALA A 747 -1.67 -7.50 -32.39
C ALA A 747 -1.00 -8.88 -32.38
N VAL A 748 -0.82 -9.47 -33.56
CA VAL A 748 -0.10 -10.74 -33.75
C VAL A 748 0.89 -10.55 -34.89
N ARG A 749 2.16 -10.89 -34.66
CA ARG A 749 3.18 -10.82 -35.69
C ARG A 749 3.39 -12.17 -36.39
N ASN A 750 3.37 -12.16 -37.72
CA ASN A 750 3.67 -13.30 -38.57
C ASN A 750 4.73 -12.87 -39.62
N GLY A 751 5.98 -13.20 -39.37
CA GLY A 751 7.10 -12.76 -40.18
C GLY A 751 7.21 -11.23 -40.25
N ASN A 752 7.06 -10.65 -41.43
CA ASN A 752 7.14 -9.21 -41.64
C ASN A 752 5.74 -8.50 -41.59
N VAL A 753 4.69 -9.21 -41.20
CA VAL A 753 3.36 -8.63 -41.07
C VAL A 753 2.88 -8.67 -39.64
N ILE A 754 2.34 -7.57 -39.18
CA ILE A 754 1.60 -7.50 -37.93
C ILE A 754 0.11 -7.36 -38.27
N ASP A 755 -0.67 -8.38 -37.93
CA ASP A 755 -2.12 -8.36 -38.02
C ASP A 755 -2.66 -7.73 -36.71
N VAL A 756 -3.42 -6.64 -36.83
CA VAL A 756 -4.03 -5.97 -35.68
C VAL A 756 -5.53 -6.00 -35.80
N THR A 757 -6.21 -6.49 -34.78
CA THR A 757 -7.67 -6.53 -34.65
C THR A 757 -8.11 -5.67 -33.48
N TYR A 758 -9.29 -5.04 -33.57
CA TYR A 758 -9.86 -4.21 -32.52
C TYR A 758 -11.38 -4.15 -32.61
N ASP A 759 -12.04 -3.77 -31.51
CA ASP A 759 -13.49 -3.59 -31.51
C ASP A 759 -13.87 -2.38 -32.37
N ALA A 760 -14.97 -2.49 -33.14
CA ALA A 760 -15.47 -1.38 -33.96
C ALA A 760 -15.88 -0.18 -33.09
N SER A 761 -15.46 1.01 -33.48
CA SER A 761 -15.77 2.28 -32.82
C SER A 761 -16.17 3.35 -33.84
N ASP A 762 -16.91 4.34 -33.42
CA ASP A 762 -17.20 5.57 -34.19
C ASP A 762 -16.03 6.57 -34.19
N ARG A 763 -14.96 6.27 -33.45
CA ARG A 763 -13.72 7.07 -33.36
C ARG A 763 -12.63 6.48 -34.23
N SER A 764 -11.75 7.35 -34.73
CA SER A 764 -10.50 6.95 -35.39
C SER A 764 -9.31 7.07 -34.45
N PHE A 765 -8.32 6.18 -34.59
CA PHE A 765 -7.06 6.21 -33.86
C PHE A 765 -5.91 5.69 -34.74
N LYS A 766 -4.69 5.79 -34.24
CA LYS A 766 -3.50 5.33 -34.97
C LYS A 766 -2.90 4.10 -34.31
N ILE A 767 -2.28 3.25 -35.11
CA ILE A 767 -1.53 2.09 -34.62
C ILE A 767 -0.13 2.19 -35.23
N THR A 768 0.88 2.18 -34.36
CA THR A 768 2.28 2.33 -34.74
C THR A 768 3.08 1.09 -34.31
N ALA A 769 3.92 0.57 -35.19
CA ALA A 769 4.88 -0.49 -34.90
C ALA A 769 6.18 -0.25 -35.68
N GLU A 770 7.34 -0.35 -35.04
CA GLU A 770 8.67 -0.16 -35.61
C GLU A 770 8.76 1.10 -36.51
N GLY A 771 8.16 2.20 -36.07
CA GLY A 771 8.15 3.49 -36.78
C GLY A 771 7.18 3.59 -37.96
N LYS A 772 6.38 2.58 -38.20
CA LYS A 772 5.32 2.58 -39.24
C LYS A 772 3.96 2.79 -38.60
N THR A 773 3.21 3.76 -39.07
CA THR A 773 1.88 4.12 -38.55
C THR A 773 0.81 3.84 -39.60
N VAL A 774 -0.31 3.28 -39.16
CA VAL A 774 -1.51 3.09 -39.95
C VAL A 774 -2.73 3.65 -39.19
N ASP A 775 -3.72 4.13 -39.95
CA ASP A 775 -4.96 4.65 -39.40
C ASP A 775 -5.96 3.51 -39.18
N ALA A 776 -6.45 3.39 -37.96
CA ALA A 776 -7.63 2.60 -37.62
C ALA A 776 -8.87 3.49 -37.84
N ALA A 777 -9.46 3.41 -39.01
CA ALA A 777 -10.61 4.24 -39.39
C ALA A 777 -11.85 3.88 -38.57
N ALA A 778 -12.72 4.87 -38.31
CA ALA A 778 -14.01 4.65 -37.69
C ALA A 778 -14.82 3.55 -38.40
N GLY A 779 -15.39 2.65 -37.65
CA GLY A 779 -16.15 1.50 -38.14
C GLY A 779 -15.32 0.31 -38.66
N SER A 780 -13.99 0.43 -38.75
CA SER A 780 -13.12 -0.70 -39.07
C SER A 780 -12.84 -1.57 -37.85
N THR A 781 -12.36 -2.80 -38.07
CA THR A 781 -12.06 -3.78 -37.01
C THR A 781 -10.69 -4.41 -37.15
N SER A 782 -9.96 -4.09 -38.21
CA SER A 782 -8.61 -4.62 -38.40
C SER A 782 -7.78 -3.76 -39.34
N VAL A 783 -6.45 -3.82 -39.14
CA VAL A 783 -5.46 -3.28 -40.08
C VAL A 783 -4.24 -4.20 -40.08
N GLN A 784 -3.40 -4.05 -41.13
CA GLN A 784 -2.11 -4.75 -41.23
C GLN A 784 -0.97 -3.73 -41.33
N ILE A 785 0.12 -4.04 -40.63
CA ILE A 785 1.37 -3.29 -40.71
C ILE A 785 2.45 -4.20 -41.32
N THR A 786 2.98 -3.84 -42.47
CA THR A 786 4.13 -4.55 -43.05
C THR A 786 5.43 -3.91 -42.57
N LEU A 787 6.28 -4.63 -41.86
CA LEU A 787 7.53 -4.19 -41.26
C LEU A 787 8.64 -4.00 -42.32
#